data_d0904d3a84a983fe92d862bd59edc6d1
#
_entry.id   d0904d3a84a983fe92d862bd59edc6d1
#
_cell.length_a   1.000
_cell.length_b   1.000
_cell.length_c   1.000
_cell.angle_alpha   90.00
_cell.angle_beta   90.00
_cell.angle_gamma   90.00
#
_symmetry.space_group_name_H-M   'P 1'
#
loop_
_entity.id
_entity.type
_entity.pdbx_description
1 polymer ?
#
loop_
_entity_poly.entity_id
_entity_poly.type
_entity_poly.pdbx_seq_one_letter_code
_entity_poly.pdbx_strand_id
1 'polypeptide(L)'
;MNTRLSPLAIILLAGLLGVAFALSIVNLNVALPYAQWRQALWQPDVDDIAQMLFHYSLLPRLAVALLVGAGLGLVGVLFQQVLRNPLAEPTTLGVATGAQLGITVTTLWAIPGVLASQFAALAGASLVGALVFGVSWGKRLSPVTLILAGLVVSLYCGALNQLMVIFHHDQLQSMFLWSTGTLTQTDWSVAQRLWPQLLGGAILTLLLLRPLTLMGLDDGVARNLGLALSLARLGALTLAIVISALLVNAVGIIGFIGLFAPLLAKMLGARRLLARLLLAALIGALLLWLSDQVILWLSRVWREVSTGSVTALIGAPLLLWLLPRLRSISAPVMNGGDNVQPERYYVQWFVLAGVALLLLAVSVALAFGRDAHGWLWAHGDLLEQLLPWRWPRVLSALFAGVMLAVAGCIIQRLTGNPMASPEVLGISSGAAFGVVLMLFFVPGDAFGWLLPAGSLGAAATLLIIMLAAGRGGFSPHRMLLAGMALSTAFTMLLMMLQASGDPRMAQILTWISGSTYSATPERVVRSGAVMLALLALAPLCRRWLTILPLGGEAARAVGMALTSSRIVLLLLAACLTAAATLAIGPLGFVGLMAPHIARMMGFRRTLPHMVISGLTGGLLLVFADWCGRMMMFPYQIPAGLLSTFIGAPYFIYLLRKQSR
;
A
#
# COMPACT_ATOMS: atom_id res chain seq x y z
N MET A 1 -28.64 23.19 -16.24
CA MET A 1 -28.72 21.76 -15.92
C MET A 1 -28.70 21.60 -14.39
N ASN A 2 -29.76 21.06 -13.85
CA ASN A 2 -30.02 20.97 -12.41
C ASN A 2 -28.94 20.14 -11.68
N THR A 3 -28.31 20.77 -10.70
CA THR A 3 -27.34 20.17 -9.77
C THR A 3 -28.04 19.49 -8.58
N ARG A 4 -29.23 18.93 -8.80
CA ARG A 4 -29.96 18.26 -7.72
C ARG A 4 -29.36 16.88 -7.50
N LEU A 5 -29.02 16.60 -6.24
CA LEU A 5 -28.71 15.24 -5.79
C LEU A 5 -29.90 14.34 -6.15
N SER A 6 -29.61 13.09 -6.55
CA SER A 6 -30.72 12.16 -6.80
C SER A 6 -31.49 11.92 -5.49
N PRO A 7 -32.84 11.75 -5.55
CA PRO A 7 -33.61 11.44 -4.35
C PRO A 7 -33.07 10.24 -3.56
N LEU A 8 -32.59 9.22 -4.28
CA LEU A 8 -31.93 8.06 -3.69
C LEU A 8 -30.67 8.44 -2.90
N ALA A 9 -29.91 9.41 -3.40
CA ALA A 9 -28.71 9.90 -2.71
C ALA A 9 -29.05 10.56 -1.38
N ILE A 10 -30.10 11.38 -1.36
CA ILE A 10 -30.58 12.05 -0.14
C ILE A 10 -31.05 11.00 0.88
N ILE A 11 -31.82 10.01 0.43
CA ILE A 11 -32.31 8.92 1.30
C ILE A 11 -31.14 8.12 1.89
N LEU A 12 -30.14 7.77 1.07
CA LEU A 12 -28.95 7.05 1.56
C LEU A 12 -28.15 7.85 2.58
N LEU A 13 -27.92 9.14 2.33
CA LEU A 13 -27.21 10.00 3.28
C LEU A 13 -28.01 10.21 4.57
N ALA A 14 -29.31 10.42 4.47
CA ALA A 14 -30.17 10.53 5.64
C ALA A 14 -30.24 9.20 6.44
N GLY A 15 -30.26 8.07 5.75
CA GLY A 15 -30.17 6.75 6.37
C GLY A 15 -28.86 6.52 7.12
N LEU A 16 -27.71 6.82 6.49
CA LEU A 16 -26.41 6.72 7.14
C LEU A 16 -26.30 7.65 8.36
N LEU A 17 -26.78 8.88 8.24
CA LEU A 17 -26.84 9.83 9.34
C LEU A 17 -27.72 9.31 10.48
N GLY A 18 -28.89 8.79 10.16
CA GLY A 18 -29.81 8.22 11.14
C GLY A 18 -29.22 7.03 11.89
N VAL A 19 -28.55 6.12 11.17
CA VAL A 19 -27.87 4.98 11.79
C VAL A 19 -26.70 5.41 12.67
N ALA A 20 -25.85 6.33 12.19
CA ALA A 20 -24.75 6.84 12.99
C ALA A 20 -25.22 7.54 14.26
N PHE A 21 -26.29 8.33 14.15
CA PHE A 21 -26.88 9.01 15.29
C PHE A 21 -27.52 8.05 16.29
N ALA A 22 -28.28 7.05 15.81
CA ALA A 22 -28.90 6.04 16.66
C ALA A 22 -27.84 5.22 17.43
N LEU A 23 -26.78 4.77 16.74
CA LEU A 23 -25.67 4.07 17.38
C LEU A 23 -24.95 4.94 18.40
N SER A 24 -24.77 6.24 18.11
CA SER A 24 -24.17 7.18 19.06
C SER A 24 -25.01 7.31 20.33
N ILE A 25 -26.33 7.45 20.21
CA ILE A 25 -27.23 7.50 21.38
C ILE A 25 -27.10 6.21 22.21
N VAL A 26 -27.11 5.05 21.54
CA VAL A 26 -26.98 3.76 22.24
C VAL A 26 -25.64 3.66 22.95
N ASN A 27 -24.53 3.99 22.29
CA ASN A 27 -23.19 3.90 22.87
C ASN A 27 -23.00 4.90 24.04
N LEU A 28 -23.43 6.14 23.87
CA LEU A 28 -23.35 7.16 24.89
C LEU A 28 -24.24 6.85 26.10
N ASN A 29 -25.45 6.33 25.88
CA ASN A 29 -26.36 5.96 26.96
C ASN A 29 -25.87 4.74 27.78
N VAL A 30 -25.13 3.83 27.14
CA VAL A 30 -24.48 2.72 27.87
C VAL A 30 -23.33 3.23 28.72
N ALA A 31 -22.57 4.23 28.23
CA ALA A 31 -21.47 4.81 28.99
C ALA A 31 -21.97 5.73 30.15
N LEU A 32 -23.03 6.49 29.90
CA LEU A 32 -23.64 7.41 30.85
C LEU A 32 -25.16 7.48 30.63
N PRO A 33 -26.01 7.25 31.65
CA PRO A 33 -27.45 7.36 31.51
C PRO A 33 -27.89 8.74 31.01
N TYR A 34 -28.90 8.79 30.16
CA TYR A 34 -29.38 10.02 29.50
C TYR A 34 -29.71 11.16 30.48
N ALA A 35 -30.23 10.84 31.67
CA ALA A 35 -30.55 11.80 32.70
C ALA A 35 -29.36 12.66 33.15
N GLN A 36 -28.13 12.14 33.03
CA GLN A 36 -26.91 12.84 33.45
C GLN A 36 -26.19 13.56 32.30
N TRP A 37 -26.64 13.43 31.06
CA TRP A 37 -25.96 14.02 29.90
C TRP A 37 -25.84 15.53 29.99
N ARG A 38 -26.90 16.23 30.45
CA ARG A 38 -26.88 17.67 30.57
C ARG A 38 -25.80 18.15 31.51
N GLN A 39 -25.64 17.49 32.66
CA GLN A 39 -24.58 17.79 33.61
C GLN A 39 -23.21 17.50 33.05
N ALA A 40 -23.02 16.30 32.50
CA ALA A 40 -21.74 15.86 31.92
C ALA A 40 -21.28 16.70 30.72
N LEU A 41 -22.22 17.32 29.95
CA LEU A 41 -21.89 18.20 28.83
C LEU A 41 -21.31 19.53 29.28
N TRP A 42 -21.85 20.14 30.32
CA TRP A 42 -21.52 21.53 30.72
C TRP A 42 -20.65 21.63 31.98
N GLN A 43 -20.90 20.77 32.96
CA GLN A 43 -20.20 20.76 34.25
C GLN A 43 -20.07 19.31 34.74
N PRO A 44 -19.14 18.50 34.16
CA PRO A 44 -18.98 17.13 34.59
C PRO A 44 -18.54 17.06 36.05
N ASP A 45 -19.12 16.12 36.79
CA ASP A 45 -18.73 15.85 38.16
C ASP A 45 -17.36 15.17 38.19
N VAL A 46 -16.41 15.77 38.91
CA VAL A 46 -15.02 15.28 38.99
C VAL A 46 -14.92 13.94 39.73
N ASP A 47 -15.87 13.70 40.65
CA ASP A 47 -15.92 12.47 41.42
C ASP A 47 -16.63 11.31 40.68
N ASP A 48 -17.33 11.59 39.58
CA ASP A 48 -18.01 10.62 38.74
C ASP A 48 -17.16 10.28 37.49
N ILE A 49 -16.50 9.13 37.56
CA ILE A 49 -15.65 8.62 36.46
C ILE A 49 -16.42 8.50 35.15
N ALA A 50 -17.71 8.12 35.19
CA ALA A 50 -18.52 7.98 33.98
C ALA A 50 -18.77 9.34 33.29
N GLN A 51 -19.05 10.40 34.06
CA GLN A 51 -19.22 11.76 33.52
C GLN A 51 -17.89 12.30 32.97
N MET A 52 -16.77 12.05 33.66
CA MET A 52 -15.44 12.45 33.19
C MET A 52 -15.07 11.75 31.87
N LEU A 53 -15.29 10.42 31.77
CA LEU A 53 -15.08 9.69 30.52
C LEU A 53 -15.98 10.19 29.38
N PHE A 54 -17.23 10.48 29.69
CA PHE A 54 -18.17 11.02 28.70
C PHE A 54 -17.67 12.36 28.14
N HIS A 55 -17.29 13.32 29.01
CA HIS A 55 -16.87 14.66 28.62
C HIS A 55 -15.49 14.74 27.98
N TYR A 56 -14.50 14.03 28.54
CA TYR A 56 -13.09 14.15 28.14
C TYR A 56 -12.62 13.04 27.19
N SER A 57 -13.38 11.97 27.00
CA SER A 57 -13.02 10.90 26.08
C SER A 57 -14.03 10.72 24.94
N LEU A 58 -15.29 10.47 25.24
CA LEU A 58 -16.30 10.12 24.22
C LEU A 58 -16.71 11.32 23.35
N LEU A 59 -16.92 12.49 23.93
CA LEU A 59 -17.27 13.68 23.17
C LEU A 59 -16.13 14.19 22.28
N PRO A 60 -14.88 14.33 22.78
CA PRO A 60 -13.75 14.69 21.92
C PRO A 60 -13.52 13.67 20.81
N ARG A 61 -13.67 12.37 21.10
CA ARG A 61 -13.57 11.30 20.10
C ARG A 61 -14.57 11.50 18.96
N LEU A 62 -15.83 11.81 19.27
CA LEU A 62 -16.85 12.11 18.27
C LEU A 62 -16.48 13.34 17.43
N ALA A 63 -16.04 14.42 18.09
CA ALA A 63 -15.62 15.65 17.40
C ALA A 63 -14.43 15.40 16.46
N VAL A 64 -13.42 14.65 16.91
CA VAL A 64 -12.26 14.27 16.12
C VAL A 64 -12.66 13.37 14.96
N ALA A 65 -13.57 12.41 15.15
CA ALA A 65 -14.08 11.55 14.07
C ALA A 65 -14.71 12.39 12.95
N LEU A 66 -15.56 13.35 13.28
CA LEU A 66 -16.19 14.25 12.31
C LEU A 66 -15.16 15.13 11.58
N LEU A 67 -14.23 15.74 12.31
CA LEU A 67 -13.19 16.60 11.76
C LEU A 67 -12.25 15.82 10.82
N VAL A 68 -11.74 14.70 11.30
CA VAL A 68 -10.81 13.86 10.51
C VAL A 68 -11.50 13.29 9.28
N GLY A 69 -12.72 12.78 9.43
CA GLY A 69 -13.49 12.27 8.30
C GLY A 69 -13.74 13.34 7.23
N ALA A 70 -14.13 14.56 7.64
CA ALA A 70 -14.28 15.69 6.73
C ALA A 70 -12.96 16.06 6.05
N GLY A 71 -11.87 16.11 6.81
CA GLY A 71 -10.53 16.39 6.30
C GLY A 71 -10.06 15.35 5.27
N LEU A 72 -10.26 14.05 5.54
CA LEU A 72 -9.93 12.97 4.61
C LEU A 72 -10.75 13.06 3.33
N GLY A 73 -12.05 13.37 3.42
CA GLY A 73 -12.91 13.59 2.26
C GLY A 73 -12.42 14.75 1.39
N LEU A 74 -12.05 15.88 2.02
CA LEU A 74 -11.51 17.07 1.34
C LEU A 74 -10.19 16.73 0.62
N VAL A 75 -9.24 16.13 1.34
CA VAL A 75 -7.91 15.76 0.82
C VAL A 75 -8.03 14.73 -0.29
N GLY A 76 -8.94 13.77 -0.16
CA GLY A 76 -9.22 12.79 -1.20
C GLY A 76 -9.63 13.44 -2.52
N VAL A 77 -10.51 14.47 -2.47
CA VAL A 77 -10.87 15.24 -3.69
C VAL A 77 -9.66 15.94 -4.27
N LEU A 78 -8.80 16.56 -3.44
CA LEU A 78 -7.59 17.25 -3.90
C LEU A 78 -6.66 16.30 -4.64
N PHE A 79 -6.32 15.14 -4.04
CA PHE A 79 -5.46 14.16 -4.69
C PHE A 79 -6.07 13.61 -5.99
N GLN A 80 -7.35 13.22 -5.96
CA GLN A 80 -8.03 12.70 -7.15
C GLN A 80 -8.12 13.71 -8.28
N GLN A 81 -8.33 14.99 -7.95
CA GLN A 81 -8.43 16.07 -8.94
C GLN A 81 -7.06 16.37 -9.57
N VAL A 82 -6.00 16.49 -8.76
CA VAL A 82 -4.66 16.86 -9.24
C VAL A 82 -3.99 15.71 -9.97
N LEU A 83 -4.10 14.49 -9.42
CA LEU A 83 -3.51 13.28 -10.00
C LEU A 83 -4.37 12.66 -11.10
N ARG A 84 -5.58 13.19 -11.32
CA ARG A 84 -6.57 12.65 -12.29
C ARG A 84 -6.76 11.14 -12.15
N ASN A 85 -6.61 10.66 -10.94
CA ASN A 85 -6.78 9.27 -10.60
C ASN A 85 -7.84 9.16 -9.50
N PRO A 86 -8.97 8.49 -9.76
CA PRO A 86 -10.04 8.35 -8.77
C PRO A 86 -9.65 7.49 -7.56
N LEU A 87 -8.51 6.82 -7.63
CA LEU A 87 -7.95 5.99 -6.55
C LEU A 87 -6.84 6.70 -5.78
N ALA A 88 -6.56 7.95 -6.11
CA ALA A 88 -5.55 8.71 -5.40
C ALA A 88 -6.06 9.09 -4.00
N GLU A 89 -5.22 8.83 -3.01
CA GLU A 89 -5.41 9.19 -1.61
C GLU A 89 -4.07 9.54 -0.96
N PRO A 90 -4.01 10.01 0.29
CA PRO A 90 -2.74 10.41 0.94
C PRO A 90 -1.64 9.34 0.93
N THR A 91 -2.01 8.07 0.95
CA THR A 91 -1.06 6.95 0.90
C THR A 91 -0.37 6.81 -0.45
N THR A 92 -1.02 7.23 -1.54
CA THR A 92 -0.49 7.07 -2.92
C THR A 92 0.75 7.90 -3.21
N LEU A 93 0.96 9.00 -2.51
CA LEU A 93 2.18 9.84 -2.62
C LEU A 93 3.19 9.61 -1.50
N GLY A 94 2.96 8.62 -0.63
CA GLY A 94 3.85 8.32 0.49
C GLY A 94 3.78 9.33 1.64
N VAL A 95 2.80 10.23 1.62
CA VAL A 95 2.65 11.29 2.64
C VAL A 95 2.41 10.71 4.02
N ALA A 96 1.51 9.73 4.10
CA ALA A 96 1.16 9.07 5.36
C ALA A 96 2.37 8.31 5.95
N THR A 97 3.11 7.57 5.13
CA THR A 97 4.31 6.84 5.55
C THR A 97 5.45 7.77 5.93
N GLY A 98 5.58 8.92 5.26
CA GLY A 98 6.54 9.96 5.61
C GLY A 98 6.22 10.62 6.95
N ALA A 99 4.96 10.96 7.18
CA ALA A 99 4.48 11.48 8.47
C ALA A 99 4.72 10.47 9.59
N GLN A 100 4.40 9.21 9.36
CA GLN A 100 4.64 8.11 10.31
C GLN A 100 6.13 8.00 10.64
N LEU A 101 7.01 8.04 9.63
CA LEU A 101 8.46 7.98 9.84
C LEU A 101 8.94 9.12 10.76
N GLY A 102 8.47 10.35 10.53
CA GLY A 102 8.77 11.49 11.39
C GLY A 102 8.37 11.26 12.83
N ILE A 103 7.15 10.75 13.08
CA ILE A 103 6.66 10.45 14.43
C ILE A 103 7.44 9.30 15.07
N THR A 104 7.76 8.24 14.31
CA THR A 104 8.58 7.11 14.79
C THR A 104 9.95 7.59 15.29
N VAL A 105 10.60 8.47 14.54
CA VAL A 105 11.90 9.06 14.91
C VAL A 105 11.78 9.87 16.21
N THR A 106 10.77 10.72 16.38
CA THR A 106 10.59 11.49 17.62
C THR A 106 10.27 10.60 18.82
N THR A 107 9.54 9.51 18.61
CA THR A 107 9.23 8.54 19.66
C THR A 107 10.50 7.83 20.15
N LEU A 108 11.36 7.38 19.22
CA LEU A 108 12.63 6.71 19.55
C LEU A 108 13.61 7.61 20.30
N TRP A 109 13.68 8.88 19.93
CA TRP A 109 14.56 9.84 20.61
C TRP A 109 13.92 10.47 21.84
N ALA A 110 12.74 9.99 22.25
CA ALA A 110 11.99 10.47 23.42
C ALA A 110 11.85 12.00 23.48
N ILE A 111 11.66 12.65 22.32
CA ILE A 111 11.45 14.09 22.25
C ILE A 111 10.05 14.42 22.78
N PRO A 112 9.93 15.06 23.94
CA PRO A 112 8.63 15.27 24.56
C PRO A 112 7.81 16.35 23.86
N GLY A 113 6.50 16.16 23.86
CA GLY A 113 5.53 17.18 23.47
C GLY A 113 4.78 16.88 22.20
N VAL A 114 3.49 17.20 22.24
CA VAL A 114 2.55 17.01 21.11
C VAL A 114 2.93 17.87 19.90
N LEU A 115 3.49 19.04 20.13
CA LEU A 115 3.99 19.92 19.06
C LEU A 115 5.19 19.29 18.35
N ALA A 116 6.09 18.61 19.10
CA ALA A 116 7.25 17.94 18.50
C ALA A 116 6.81 16.83 17.53
N SER A 117 5.82 16.01 17.89
CA SER A 117 5.28 14.97 17.01
C SER A 117 4.58 15.55 15.79
N GLN A 118 3.85 16.67 15.96
CA GLN A 118 3.18 17.37 14.87
C GLN A 118 4.19 17.95 13.86
N PHE A 119 5.24 18.63 14.35
CA PHE A 119 6.31 19.14 13.50
C PHE A 119 7.08 18.01 12.81
N ALA A 120 7.31 16.89 13.49
CA ALA A 120 7.98 15.73 12.91
C ALA A 120 7.12 15.06 11.81
N ALA A 121 5.82 14.95 12.03
CA ALA A 121 4.89 14.45 11.01
C ALA A 121 4.87 15.36 9.77
N LEU A 122 4.78 16.68 9.98
CA LEU A 122 4.84 17.66 8.90
C LEU A 122 6.20 17.63 8.18
N ALA A 123 7.30 17.55 8.91
CA ALA A 123 8.63 17.45 8.33
C ALA A 123 8.81 16.18 7.51
N GLY A 124 8.40 15.02 8.03
CA GLY A 124 8.46 13.74 7.33
C GLY A 124 7.59 13.72 6.06
N ALA A 125 6.34 14.19 6.16
CA ALA A 125 5.45 14.32 5.01
C ALA A 125 5.98 15.31 3.96
N SER A 126 6.51 16.45 4.39
CA SER A 126 7.08 17.48 3.51
C SER A 126 8.36 16.98 2.83
N LEU A 127 9.21 16.25 3.54
CA LEU A 127 10.42 15.64 2.96
C LEU A 127 10.04 14.67 1.84
N VAL A 128 9.07 13.77 2.09
CA VAL A 128 8.56 12.85 1.09
C VAL A 128 7.96 13.61 -0.10
N GLY A 129 7.13 14.62 0.15
CA GLY A 129 6.57 15.48 -0.89
C GLY A 129 7.65 16.16 -1.72
N ALA A 130 8.68 16.71 -1.08
CA ALA A 130 9.81 17.36 -1.77
C ALA A 130 10.60 16.37 -2.63
N LEU A 131 10.83 15.15 -2.16
CA LEU A 131 11.48 14.09 -2.94
C LEU A 131 10.64 13.71 -4.17
N VAL A 132 9.34 13.49 -3.99
CA VAL A 132 8.41 13.16 -5.08
C VAL A 132 8.35 14.29 -6.11
N PHE A 133 8.28 15.54 -5.68
CA PHE A 133 8.27 16.70 -6.56
C PHE A 133 9.60 16.86 -7.28
N GLY A 134 10.73 16.69 -6.58
CA GLY A 134 12.06 16.78 -7.17
C GLY A 134 12.30 15.76 -8.28
N VAL A 135 11.82 14.51 -8.09
CA VAL A 135 11.89 13.46 -9.11
C VAL A 135 10.99 13.78 -10.31
N SER A 136 9.82 14.36 -10.06
CA SER A 136 8.79 14.61 -11.09
C SER A 136 8.92 15.96 -11.79
N TRP A 137 9.85 16.83 -11.36
CA TRP A 137 9.96 18.22 -11.83
C TRP A 137 10.26 18.31 -13.34
N GLY A 138 11.18 17.48 -13.83
CA GLY A 138 11.56 17.45 -15.23
C GLY A 138 10.41 17.10 -16.20
N LYS A 139 9.42 16.35 -15.74
CA LYS A 139 8.16 16.02 -16.47
C LYS A 139 7.00 16.95 -16.12
N ARG A 140 7.27 18.15 -15.65
CA ARG A 140 6.26 19.17 -15.28
C ARG A 140 5.22 18.63 -14.30
N LEU A 141 5.65 17.84 -13.32
CA LEU A 141 4.79 17.20 -12.30
C LEU A 141 3.66 16.37 -12.94
N SER A 142 3.98 15.55 -13.96
CA SER A 142 2.95 14.72 -14.56
C SER A 142 2.32 13.78 -13.53
N PRO A 143 0.99 13.55 -13.57
CA PRO A 143 0.29 12.71 -12.60
C PRO A 143 0.89 11.31 -12.47
N VAL A 144 1.26 10.71 -13.60
CA VAL A 144 1.84 9.36 -13.63
C VAL A 144 3.19 9.30 -12.91
N THR A 145 4.08 10.27 -13.20
CA THR A 145 5.41 10.33 -12.56
C THR A 145 5.29 10.61 -11.06
N LEU A 146 4.34 11.47 -10.65
CA LEU A 146 4.05 11.75 -9.25
C LEU A 146 3.61 10.50 -8.50
N ILE A 147 2.66 9.73 -9.05
CA ILE A 147 2.16 8.50 -8.45
C ILE A 147 3.29 7.46 -8.34
N LEU A 148 4.10 7.31 -9.40
CA LEU A 148 5.20 6.35 -9.41
C LEU A 148 6.29 6.71 -8.40
N ALA A 149 6.73 7.96 -8.39
CA ALA A 149 7.69 8.46 -7.41
C ALA A 149 7.14 8.32 -5.98
N GLY A 150 5.86 8.68 -5.77
CA GLY A 150 5.17 8.53 -4.49
C GLY A 150 5.12 7.09 -3.99
N LEU A 151 4.77 6.15 -4.87
CA LEU A 151 4.74 4.72 -4.52
C LEU A 151 6.12 4.22 -4.06
N VAL A 152 7.18 4.54 -4.82
CA VAL A 152 8.55 4.09 -4.50
C VAL A 152 9.05 4.71 -3.19
N VAL A 153 8.81 6.01 -2.99
CA VAL A 153 9.20 6.68 -1.73
C VAL A 153 8.37 6.15 -0.56
N SER A 154 7.08 5.85 -0.76
CA SER A 154 6.22 5.21 0.24
C SER A 154 6.76 3.85 0.69
N LEU A 155 7.14 3.00 -0.27
CA LEU A 155 7.74 1.69 0.02
C LEU A 155 9.07 1.83 0.77
N TYR A 156 9.89 2.81 0.40
CA TYR A 156 11.16 3.08 1.08
C TYR A 156 10.95 3.55 2.53
N CYS A 157 10.06 4.51 2.76
CA CYS A 157 9.71 4.98 4.10
C CYS A 157 9.06 3.87 4.94
N GLY A 158 8.20 3.04 4.33
CA GLY A 158 7.61 1.87 4.98
C GLY A 158 8.67 0.86 5.42
N ALA A 159 9.66 0.58 4.57
CA ALA A 159 10.79 -0.29 4.91
C ALA A 159 11.65 0.28 6.05
N LEU A 160 11.89 1.60 6.08
CA LEU A 160 12.58 2.26 7.19
C LEU A 160 11.78 2.14 8.50
N ASN A 161 10.48 2.40 8.47
CA ASN A 161 9.61 2.22 9.63
C ASN A 161 9.66 0.78 10.14
N GLN A 162 9.55 -0.19 9.25
CA GLN A 162 9.58 -1.61 9.61
C GLN A 162 10.93 -2.01 10.22
N LEU A 163 12.04 -1.50 9.69
CA LEU A 163 13.37 -1.72 10.24
C LEU A 163 13.48 -1.17 11.66
N MET A 164 13.02 0.05 11.91
CA MET A 164 13.01 0.66 13.24
C MET A 164 12.18 -0.16 14.24
N VAL A 165 11.03 -0.65 13.80
CA VAL A 165 10.16 -1.51 14.61
C VAL A 165 10.83 -2.85 14.97
N ILE A 166 11.56 -3.47 14.04
CA ILE A 166 12.27 -4.74 14.31
C ILE A 166 13.35 -4.55 15.37
N PHE A 167 14.13 -3.45 15.29
CA PHE A 167 15.22 -3.20 16.24
C PHE A 167 14.78 -2.58 17.57
N HIS A 168 13.62 -1.92 17.62
CA HIS A 168 13.11 -1.21 18.80
C HIS A 168 11.68 -1.62 19.12
N HIS A 169 11.38 -2.92 19.04
CA HIS A 169 10.03 -3.46 19.17
C HIS A 169 9.33 -2.99 20.46
N ASP A 170 10.02 -3.09 21.59
CA ASP A 170 9.44 -2.75 22.90
C ASP A 170 9.08 -1.27 23.05
N GLN A 171 9.89 -0.38 22.44
CA GLN A 171 9.65 1.08 22.49
C GLN A 171 8.57 1.51 21.51
N LEU A 172 8.38 0.78 20.41
CA LEU A 172 7.46 1.12 19.33
C LEU A 172 6.18 0.29 19.33
N GLN A 173 5.94 -0.54 20.35
CA GLN A 173 4.74 -1.38 20.42
C GLN A 173 3.44 -0.55 20.33
N SER A 174 3.39 0.60 21.02
CA SER A 174 2.25 1.52 20.95
C SER A 174 2.03 2.11 19.55
N MET A 175 3.09 2.18 18.72
CA MET A 175 3.02 2.68 17.36
C MET A 175 2.26 1.75 16.41
N PHE A 176 2.16 0.46 16.72
CA PHE A 176 1.34 -0.46 15.91
C PHE A 176 -0.13 -0.08 15.96
N LEU A 177 -0.68 0.13 17.16
CA LEU A 177 -2.06 0.56 17.32
C LEU A 177 -2.29 1.94 16.71
N TRP A 178 -1.36 2.86 16.94
CA TRP A 178 -1.45 4.20 16.37
C TRP A 178 -1.37 4.16 14.83
N SER A 179 -0.48 3.32 14.23
CA SER A 179 -0.32 3.22 12.78
C SER A 179 -1.58 2.68 12.07
N THR A 180 -2.41 1.92 12.78
CA THR A 180 -3.69 1.43 12.23
C THR A 180 -4.84 2.44 12.37
N GLY A 181 -4.56 3.62 12.90
CA GLY A 181 -5.53 4.68 13.13
C GLY A 181 -6.39 4.45 14.37
N THR A 182 -6.32 5.38 15.31
CA THR A 182 -7.12 5.37 16.54
C THR A 182 -7.77 6.72 16.79
N LEU A 183 -9.06 6.69 17.11
CA LEU A 183 -9.83 7.88 17.47
C LEU A 183 -9.93 8.08 18.98
N THR A 184 -9.30 7.24 19.78
CA THR A 184 -9.31 7.34 21.25
C THR A 184 -8.72 8.68 21.68
N GLN A 185 -9.46 9.41 22.51
CA GLN A 185 -9.07 10.71 23.04
C GLN A 185 -9.10 10.69 24.57
N THR A 186 -8.24 11.48 25.16
CA THR A 186 -8.16 11.69 26.62
C THR A 186 -8.57 13.11 27.02
N ASP A 187 -8.66 14.02 26.05
CA ASP A 187 -9.04 15.42 26.25
C ASP A 187 -9.50 16.08 24.93
N TRP A 188 -9.86 17.36 25.01
CA TRP A 188 -10.27 18.16 23.86
C TRP A 188 -9.12 18.75 23.04
N SER A 189 -7.87 18.57 23.44
CA SER A 189 -6.71 19.25 22.86
C SER A 189 -6.53 18.98 21.36
N VAL A 190 -6.76 17.74 20.93
CA VAL A 190 -6.67 17.36 19.51
C VAL A 190 -7.76 18.04 18.69
N ALA A 191 -9.02 18.01 19.16
CA ALA A 191 -10.12 18.64 18.47
C ALA A 191 -9.90 20.16 18.37
N GLN A 192 -9.50 20.82 19.48
CA GLN A 192 -9.25 22.26 19.54
C GLN A 192 -8.14 22.73 18.61
N ARG A 193 -7.10 21.94 18.40
CA ARG A 193 -6.02 22.25 17.45
C ARG A 193 -6.41 21.95 16.01
N LEU A 194 -7.13 20.84 15.78
CA LEU A 194 -7.40 20.34 14.44
C LEU A 194 -8.45 21.19 13.70
N TRP A 195 -9.51 21.65 14.39
CA TRP A 195 -10.59 22.39 13.73
C TRP A 195 -10.13 23.68 13.05
N PRO A 196 -9.27 24.57 13.64
CA PRO A 196 -8.83 25.78 12.96
C PRO A 196 -7.86 25.46 11.80
N GLN A 197 -7.05 24.41 11.95
CA GLN A 197 -6.14 23.95 10.89
C GLN A 197 -6.92 23.43 9.67
N LEU A 198 -7.97 22.65 9.89
CA LEU A 198 -8.83 22.17 8.81
C LEU A 198 -9.66 23.30 8.19
N LEU A 199 -10.15 24.25 8.99
CA LEU A 199 -10.85 25.43 8.49
C LEU A 199 -9.93 26.25 7.58
N GLY A 200 -8.69 26.50 8.01
CA GLY A 200 -7.67 27.18 7.19
C GLY A 200 -7.39 26.40 5.89
N GLY A 201 -7.23 25.08 5.96
CA GLY A 201 -7.06 24.22 4.80
C GLY A 201 -8.26 24.25 3.83
N ALA A 202 -9.49 24.28 4.37
CA ALA A 202 -10.70 24.40 3.57
C ALA A 202 -10.80 25.77 2.87
N ILE A 203 -10.50 26.85 3.57
CA ILE A 203 -10.45 28.20 3.00
C ILE A 203 -9.43 28.28 1.87
N LEU A 204 -8.20 27.77 2.08
CA LEU A 204 -7.17 27.74 1.05
C LEU A 204 -7.60 26.88 -0.15
N THR A 205 -8.28 25.76 0.10
CA THR A 205 -8.84 24.92 -0.98
C THR A 205 -9.89 25.70 -1.79
N LEU A 206 -10.74 26.47 -1.14
CA LEU A 206 -11.74 27.31 -1.81
C LEU A 206 -11.08 28.43 -2.64
N LEU A 207 -10.01 29.04 -2.16
CA LEU A 207 -9.22 30.02 -2.93
C LEU A 207 -8.58 29.40 -4.17
N LEU A 208 -8.20 28.12 -4.10
CA LEU A 208 -7.65 27.34 -5.23
C LEU A 208 -8.74 26.70 -6.11
N LEU A 209 -10.02 26.99 -5.90
CA LEU A 209 -11.13 26.31 -6.62
C LEU A 209 -11.03 26.48 -8.13
N ARG A 210 -10.68 27.67 -8.64
CA ARG A 210 -10.54 27.94 -10.06
C ARG A 210 -9.37 27.16 -10.69
N PRO A 211 -8.12 27.25 -10.17
CA PRO A 211 -7.02 26.42 -10.63
C PRO A 211 -7.32 24.90 -10.60
N LEU A 212 -7.92 24.43 -9.50
CA LEU A 212 -8.29 23.03 -9.32
C LEU A 212 -9.32 22.56 -10.36
N THR A 213 -10.29 23.42 -10.69
CA THR A 213 -11.30 23.11 -11.73
C THR A 213 -10.65 22.99 -13.10
N LEU A 214 -9.74 23.91 -13.44
CA LEU A 214 -9.01 23.89 -14.72
C LEU A 214 -8.06 22.69 -14.84
N MET A 215 -7.46 22.24 -13.72
CA MET A 215 -6.62 21.03 -13.72
C MET A 215 -7.39 19.74 -14.03
N GLY A 216 -8.70 19.75 -13.94
CA GLY A 216 -9.55 18.64 -14.37
C GLY A 216 -9.66 18.49 -15.88
N LEU A 217 -9.25 19.51 -16.66
CA LEU A 217 -9.20 19.51 -18.11
C LEU A 217 -7.86 18.93 -18.60
N ASP A 218 -7.75 18.65 -19.91
CA ASP A 218 -6.48 18.26 -20.50
C ASP A 218 -5.40 19.33 -20.30
N ASP A 219 -4.14 18.91 -20.14
CA ASP A 219 -3.01 19.80 -19.84
C ASP A 219 -2.83 20.90 -20.89
N GLY A 220 -3.06 20.57 -22.18
CA GLY A 220 -3.02 21.54 -23.27
C GLY A 220 -4.10 22.61 -23.13
N VAL A 221 -5.33 22.19 -22.86
CA VAL A 221 -6.47 23.09 -22.68
C VAL A 221 -6.28 23.97 -21.44
N ALA A 222 -5.84 23.40 -20.33
CA ALA A 222 -5.60 24.16 -19.10
C ALA A 222 -4.53 25.25 -19.28
N ARG A 223 -3.46 24.95 -20.02
CA ARG A 223 -2.40 25.93 -20.36
C ARG A 223 -2.91 27.01 -21.29
N ASN A 224 -3.68 26.65 -22.32
CA ASN A 224 -4.26 27.64 -23.26
C ASN A 224 -5.23 28.59 -22.55
N LEU A 225 -5.84 28.17 -21.43
CA LEU A 225 -6.64 29.01 -20.54
C LEU A 225 -5.80 29.84 -19.54
N GLY A 226 -4.46 29.84 -19.69
CA GLY A 226 -3.54 30.67 -18.91
C GLY A 226 -3.14 30.07 -17.56
N LEU A 227 -3.38 28.76 -17.30
CA LEU A 227 -3.00 28.14 -16.06
C LEU A 227 -1.51 27.78 -16.04
N ALA A 228 -0.76 28.30 -15.07
CA ALA A 228 0.59 27.85 -14.74
C ALA A 228 0.52 26.47 -14.05
N LEU A 229 0.34 25.41 -14.86
CA LEU A 229 -0.07 24.07 -14.43
C LEU A 229 0.87 23.47 -13.37
N SER A 230 2.19 23.66 -13.51
CA SER A 230 3.18 23.12 -12.56
C SER A 230 3.06 23.78 -11.18
N LEU A 231 2.90 25.11 -11.14
CA LEU A 231 2.73 25.86 -9.89
C LEU A 231 1.39 25.56 -9.24
N ALA A 232 0.33 25.45 -10.03
CA ALA A 232 -1.00 25.10 -9.53
C ALA A 232 -1.01 23.66 -8.93
N ARG A 233 -0.37 22.70 -9.59
CA ARG A 233 -0.20 21.33 -9.06
C ARG A 233 0.64 21.33 -7.78
N LEU A 234 1.77 22.03 -7.78
CA LEU A 234 2.62 22.14 -6.61
C LEU A 234 1.85 22.70 -5.42
N GLY A 235 1.15 23.82 -5.59
CA GLY A 235 0.37 24.45 -4.52
C GLY A 235 -0.75 23.55 -3.99
N ALA A 236 -1.51 22.94 -4.88
CA ALA A 236 -2.61 22.06 -4.49
C ALA A 236 -2.13 20.78 -3.78
N LEU A 237 -1.04 20.17 -4.26
CA LEU A 237 -0.45 18.98 -3.63
C LEU A 237 0.22 19.33 -2.30
N THR A 238 0.92 20.46 -2.20
CA THR A 238 1.48 20.92 -0.91
C THR A 238 0.38 21.10 0.12
N LEU A 239 -0.73 21.75 -0.24
CA LEU A 239 -1.88 21.89 0.65
C LEU A 239 -2.44 20.53 1.07
N ALA A 240 -2.61 19.60 0.12
CA ALA A 240 -3.09 18.25 0.40
C ALA A 240 -2.13 17.48 1.33
N ILE A 241 -0.81 17.61 1.12
CA ILE A 241 0.23 17.00 1.96
C ILE A 241 0.17 17.54 3.39
N VAL A 242 0.07 18.85 3.55
CA VAL A 242 0.01 19.49 4.89
C VAL A 242 -1.24 19.03 5.64
N ILE A 243 -2.42 19.08 5.00
CA ILE A 243 -3.65 18.61 5.65
C ILE A 243 -3.54 17.13 6.00
N SER A 244 -3.03 16.30 5.09
CA SER A 244 -2.84 14.86 5.35
C SER A 244 -1.92 14.60 6.54
N ALA A 245 -0.81 15.32 6.64
CA ALA A 245 0.14 15.18 7.75
C ALA A 245 -0.49 15.56 9.10
N LEU A 246 -1.33 16.62 9.12
CA LEU A 246 -2.08 17.02 10.31
C LEU A 246 -3.08 15.93 10.73
N LEU A 247 -3.78 15.32 9.77
CA LEU A 247 -4.73 14.24 10.03
C LEU A 247 -4.02 12.99 10.56
N VAL A 248 -2.91 12.60 9.92
CA VAL A 248 -2.10 11.43 10.35
C VAL A 248 -1.53 11.66 11.75
N ASN A 249 -1.06 12.87 12.06
CA ASN A 249 -0.57 13.18 13.41
C ASN A 249 -1.69 13.11 14.46
N ALA A 250 -2.91 13.49 14.10
CA ALA A 250 -4.05 13.52 15.04
C ALA A 250 -4.55 12.11 15.41
N VAL A 251 -4.61 11.20 14.45
CA VAL A 251 -5.31 9.89 14.63
C VAL A 251 -4.59 8.70 14.01
N GLY A 252 -3.39 8.87 13.47
CA GLY A 252 -2.70 7.83 12.70
C GLY A 252 -3.22 7.68 11.28
N ILE A 253 -2.90 6.55 10.65
CA ILE A 253 -3.25 6.30 9.25
C ILE A 253 -4.64 5.69 9.15
N ILE A 254 -5.59 6.43 8.58
CA ILE A 254 -6.92 5.93 8.26
C ILE A 254 -7.07 5.89 6.74
N GLY A 255 -7.10 4.68 6.18
CA GLY A 255 -7.31 4.46 4.76
C GLY A 255 -8.78 4.41 4.36
N PHE A 256 -9.03 4.32 3.07
CA PHE A 256 -10.33 4.19 2.41
C PHE A 256 -11.27 5.41 2.49
N ILE A 257 -11.33 6.15 3.58
CA ILE A 257 -12.24 7.31 3.69
C ILE A 257 -11.90 8.35 2.62
N GLY A 258 -10.59 8.67 2.48
CA GLY A 258 -10.10 9.60 1.45
C GLY A 258 -10.34 9.13 0.03
N LEU A 259 -10.44 7.83 -0.18
CA LEU A 259 -10.75 7.22 -1.47
C LEU A 259 -12.26 7.26 -1.76
N PHE A 260 -13.06 6.79 -0.79
CA PHE A 260 -14.48 6.56 -0.97
C PHE A 260 -15.32 7.82 -0.94
N ALA A 261 -15.05 8.74 -0.05
CA ALA A 261 -15.88 9.92 0.11
C ALA A 261 -15.98 10.74 -1.19
N PRO A 262 -14.88 11.03 -1.93
CA PRO A 262 -14.99 11.68 -3.23
C PRO A 262 -15.68 10.85 -4.30
N LEU A 263 -15.47 9.52 -4.29
CA LEU A 263 -16.06 8.62 -5.26
C LEU A 263 -17.59 8.54 -5.08
N LEU A 264 -18.04 8.38 -3.84
CA LEU A 264 -19.46 8.39 -3.49
C LEU A 264 -20.08 9.76 -3.80
N ALA A 265 -19.41 10.86 -3.48
CA ALA A 265 -19.88 12.21 -3.82
C ALA A 265 -20.15 12.35 -5.34
N LYS A 266 -19.24 11.84 -6.17
CA LYS A 266 -19.39 11.82 -7.63
C LYS A 266 -20.56 10.96 -8.07
N MET A 267 -20.74 9.76 -7.49
CA MET A 267 -21.85 8.84 -7.80
C MET A 267 -23.20 9.40 -7.38
N LEU A 268 -23.24 10.14 -6.27
CA LEU A 268 -24.44 10.81 -5.77
C LEU A 268 -24.82 12.08 -6.57
N GLY A 269 -24.03 12.42 -7.60
CA GLY A 269 -24.37 13.48 -8.54
C GLY A 269 -23.59 14.79 -8.37
N ALA A 270 -22.57 14.84 -7.52
CA ALA A 270 -21.70 16.02 -7.37
C ALA A 270 -20.76 16.18 -8.58
N ARG A 271 -21.27 16.81 -9.65
CA ARG A 271 -20.52 17.03 -10.90
C ARG A 271 -19.56 18.23 -10.82
N ARG A 272 -19.96 19.31 -10.13
CA ARG A 272 -19.14 20.50 -9.92
C ARG A 272 -18.12 20.24 -8.80
N LEU A 273 -16.90 20.75 -8.96
CA LEU A 273 -15.81 20.53 -7.99
C LEU A 273 -16.19 21.01 -6.57
N LEU A 274 -16.80 22.19 -6.45
CA LEU A 274 -17.25 22.70 -5.14
C LEU A 274 -18.27 21.76 -4.48
N ALA A 275 -19.27 21.29 -5.23
CA ALA A 275 -20.26 20.35 -4.70
C ALA A 275 -19.60 19.03 -4.29
N ARG A 276 -18.58 18.56 -5.04
CA ARG A 276 -17.81 17.37 -4.70
C ARG A 276 -16.97 17.55 -3.45
N LEU A 277 -16.31 18.71 -3.26
CA LEU A 277 -15.56 19.01 -2.04
C LEU A 277 -16.45 18.99 -0.80
N LEU A 278 -17.60 19.70 -0.84
CA LEU A 278 -18.53 19.77 0.29
C LEU A 278 -19.15 18.40 0.59
N LEU A 279 -19.63 17.70 -0.44
CA LEU A 279 -20.28 16.41 -0.27
C LEU A 279 -19.30 15.32 0.17
N ALA A 280 -18.06 15.32 -0.35
CA ALA A 280 -17.02 14.39 0.08
C ALA A 280 -16.59 14.63 1.52
N ALA A 281 -16.49 15.88 1.96
CA ALA A 281 -16.21 16.19 3.37
C ALA A 281 -17.35 15.68 4.27
N LEU A 282 -18.61 15.91 3.89
CA LEU A 282 -19.78 15.41 4.63
C LEU A 282 -19.80 13.87 4.68
N ILE A 283 -19.62 13.21 3.54
CA ILE A 283 -19.61 11.73 3.46
C ILE A 283 -18.44 11.18 4.26
N GLY A 284 -17.25 11.77 4.18
CA GLY A 284 -16.08 11.36 4.95
C GLY A 284 -16.33 11.45 6.45
N ALA A 285 -16.92 12.55 6.91
CA ALA A 285 -17.34 12.73 8.30
C ALA A 285 -18.33 11.64 8.74
N LEU A 286 -19.38 11.39 7.95
CA LEU A 286 -20.39 10.39 8.25
C LEU A 286 -19.81 8.96 8.27
N LEU A 287 -18.99 8.62 7.31
CA LEU A 287 -18.38 7.27 7.23
C LEU A 287 -17.45 7.01 8.41
N LEU A 288 -16.60 7.99 8.76
CA LEU A 288 -15.68 7.81 9.87
C LEU A 288 -16.43 7.80 11.21
N TRP A 289 -17.43 8.66 11.37
CA TRP A 289 -18.30 8.65 12.53
C TRP A 289 -19.02 7.30 12.69
N LEU A 290 -19.64 6.79 11.62
CA LEU A 290 -20.31 5.49 11.64
C LEU A 290 -19.33 4.36 11.99
N SER A 291 -18.15 4.35 11.37
CA SER A 291 -17.10 3.36 11.66
C SER A 291 -16.70 3.39 13.13
N ASP A 292 -16.55 4.58 13.70
CA ASP A 292 -16.20 4.77 15.11
C ASP A 292 -17.30 4.25 16.05
N GLN A 293 -18.56 4.51 15.72
CA GLN A 293 -19.69 4.00 16.52
C GLN A 293 -19.81 2.47 16.46
N VAL A 294 -19.51 1.87 15.31
CA VAL A 294 -19.43 0.42 15.16
C VAL A 294 -18.30 -0.15 16.02
N ILE A 295 -17.16 0.53 16.08
CA ILE A 295 -16.02 0.12 16.94
C ILE A 295 -16.40 0.16 18.41
N LEU A 296 -17.02 1.24 18.87
CA LEU A 296 -17.48 1.37 20.24
C LEU A 296 -18.49 0.27 20.63
N TRP A 297 -19.34 -0.10 19.70
CA TRP A 297 -20.26 -1.21 19.89
C TRP A 297 -19.52 -2.57 19.92
N LEU A 298 -18.56 -2.79 19.03
CA LEU A 298 -17.80 -4.03 18.89
C LEU A 298 -16.78 -4.20 20.03
N SER A 299 -16.23 -3.13 20.57
CA SER A 299 -15.24 -3.14 21.67
C SER A 299 -15.79 -3.73 22.98
N ARG A 300 -17.11 -3.90 23.10
CA ARG A 300 -17.75 -4.62 24.20
C ARG A 300 -17.44 -6.12 24.19
N VAL A 301 -17.16 -6.65 22.99
CA VAL A 301 -16.85 -8.07 22.76
C VAL A 301 -15.35 -8.26 22.50
N TRP A 302 -14.73 -7.35 21.73
CA TRP A 302 -13.32 -7.37 21.36
C TRP A 302 -12.61 -6.09 21.83
N ARG A 303 -11.60 -6.24 22.68
CA ARG A 303 -10.97 -5.10 23.37
C ARG A 303 -10.10 -4.19 22.50
N GLU A 304 -9.53 -4.68 21.40
CA GLU A 304 -8.49 -3.94 20.64
C GLU A 304 -8.80 -3.86 19.14
N VAL A 305 -9.86 -3.11 18.82
CA VAL A 305 -10.20 -2.87 17.41
C VAL A 305 -9.80 -1.46 17.01
N SER A 306 -8.88 -1.34 16.04
CA SER A 306 -8.47 -0.03 15.51
C SER A 306 -9.46 0.53 14.49
N THR A 307 -9.56 1.85 14.42
CA THR A 307 -10.48 2.54 13.49
C THR A 307 -10.11 2.26 12.03
N GLY A 308 -8.82 2.26 11.70
CA GLY A 308 -8.36 1.97 10.35
C GLY A 308 -8.70 0.56 9.88
N SER A 309 -8.66 -0.44 10.78
CA SER A 309 -9.04 -1.81 10.45
C SER A 309 -10.54 -1.92 10.13
N VAL A 310 -11.41 -1.24 10.88
CA VAL A 310 -12.86 -1.25 10.61
C VAL A 310 -13.19 -0.48 9.33
N THR A 311 -12.56 0.66 9.08
CA THR A 311 -12.75 1.40 7.82
C THR A 311 -12.29 0.57 6.62
N ALA A 312 -11.22 -0.20 6.74
CA ALA A 312 -10.74 -1.11 5.71
C ALA A 312 -11.69 -2.30 5.52
N LEU A 313 -12.20 -2.87 6.63
CA LEU A 313 -13.14 -4.00 6.59
C LEU A 313 -14.48 -3.62 5.93
N ILE A 314 -14.95 -2.41 6.14
CA ILE A 314 -16.15 -1.87 5.48
C ILE A 314 -15.81 -1.41 4.06
N GLY A 315 -14.68 -0.73 3.90
CA GLY A 315 -14.26 -0.12 2.65
C GLY A 315 -13.98 -1.13 1.54
N ALA A 316 -13.27 -2.23 1.83
CA ALA A 316 -12.90 -3.21 0.81
C ALA A 316 -14.13 -3.89 0.17
N PRO A 317 -15.12 -4.43 0.91
CA PRO A 317 -16.35 -4.96 0.31
C PRO A 317 -17.16 -3.90 -0.45
N LEU A 318 -17.20 -2.67 0.08
CA LEU A 318 -17.90 -1.57 -0.57
C LEU A 318 -17.23 -1.23 -1.92
N LEU A 319 -15.90 -1.20 -2.00
CA LEU A 319 -15.19 -1.00 -3.26
C LEU A 319 -15.47 -2.15 -4.24
N LEU A 320 -15.40 -3.39 -3.78
CA LEU A 320 -15.71 -4.56 -4.60
C LEU A 320 -17.14 -4.51 -5.15
N TRP A 321 -18.11 -4.07 -4.35
CA TRP A 321 -19.50 -3.90 -4.77
C TRP A 321 -19.69 -2.74 -5.76
N LEU A 322 -18.93 -1.65 -5.61
CA LEU A 322 -18.94 -0.50 -6.52
C LEU A 322 -18.22 -0.77 -7.84
N LEU A 323 -17.27 -1.68 -7.85
CA LEU A 323 -16.39 -1.96 -8.99
C LEU A 323 -17.13 -2.18 -10.32
N PRO A 324 -18.25 -2.97 -10.39
CA PRO A 324 -19.02 -3.15 -11.63
C PRO A 324 -19.73 -1.89 -12.10
N ARG A 325 -20.01 -0.96 -11.19
CA ARG A 325 -20.75 0.28 -11.45
C ARG A 325 -19.83 1.44 -11.87
N LEU A 326 -18.54 1.33 -11.61
CA LEU A 326 -17.54 2.24 -12.14
C LEU A 326 -17.45 1.99 -13.65
N ARG A 327 -18.01 2.91 -14.45
CA ARG A 327 -17.77 2.93 -15.90
C ARG A 327 -16.28 2.93 -16.10
N SER A 328 -15.79 2.18 -17.09
CA SER A 328 -14.38 2.04 -17.40
C SER A 328 -13.70 3.41 -17.39
N ILE A 329 -13.06 3.73 -16.28
CA ILE A 329 -12.16 4.86 -16.19
C ILE A 329 -10.98 4.36 -16.99
N SER A 330 -10.84 4.89 -18.21
CA SER A 330 -9.66 4.63 -19.02
C SER A 330 -8.47 4.95 -18.12
N ALA A 331 -7.68 3.93 -17.80
CA ALA A 331 -6.37 4.20 -17.19
C ALA A 331 -5.72 5.27 -18.06
N PRO A 332 -5.08 6.30 -17.51
CA PRO A 332 -4.36 7.25 -18.31
C PRO A 332 -3.45 6.43 -19.21
N VAL A 333 -3.75 6.46 -20.53
CA VAL A 333 -2.91 5.83 -21.53
C VAL A 333 -1.57 6.51 -21.31
N MET A 334 -0.59 5.76 -20.86
CA MET A 334 0.77 6.26 -20.79
C MET A 334 1.28 6.42 -22.23
N ASN A 335 0.83 7.50 -22.88
CA ASN A 335 1.55 8.07 -24.01
C ASN A 335 2.83 8.68 -23.42
N GLY A 336 3.69 7.83 -22.92
CA GLY A 336 5.06 8.17 -22.72
C GLY A 336 5.61 8.46 -24.12
N GLY A 337 5.91 9.72 -24.39
CA GLY A 337 6.94 10.04 -25.34
C GLY A 337 8.23 9.45 -24.79
N ASP A 338 8.33 8.14 -24.86
CA ASP A 338 9.50 7.42 -24.48
C ASP A 338 10.62 7.86 -25.41
N ASN A 339 11.69 8.34 -24.83
CA ASN A 339 13.01 8.16 -25.43
C ASN A 339 13.18 6.63 -25.53
N VAL A 340 12.68 6.12 -26.65
CA VAL A 340 12.62 4.70 -26.98
C VAL A 340 14.06 4.23 -27.11
N GLN A 341 14.61 3.63 -26.04
CA GLN A 341 15.89 2.96 -26.20
C GLN A 341 15.75 1.92 -27.31
N PRO A 342 16.70 1.85 -28.23
CA PRO A 342 16.65 0.87 -29.32
C PRO A 342 16.58 -0.55 -28.73
N GLU A 343 15.82 -1.42 -29.39
CA GLU A 343 15.70 -2.81 -28.99
C GLU A 343 17.08 -3.49 -29.05
N ARG A 344 17.43 -4.25 -28.02
CA ARG A 344 18.68 -5.02 -27.96
C ARG A 344 18.58 -6.28 -28.82
N TYR A 345 19.48 -6.45 -29.78
CA TYR A 345 19.47 -7.59 -30.69
C TYR A 345 20.24 -8.81 -30.16
N TYR A 346 21.31 -8.59 -29.39
CA TYR A 346 22.18 -9.67 -28.90
C TYR A 346 21.77 -10.18 -27.52
N VAL A 347 20.52 -10.64 -27.40
CA VAL A 347 19.92 -11.08 -26.12
C VAL A 347 20.72 -12.21 -25.46
N GLN A 348 21.25 -13.15 -26.23
CA GLN A 348 21.99 -14.29 -25.71
C GLN A 348 23.22 -13.90 -24.87
N TRP A 349 23.95 -12.88 -25.26
CA TRP A 349 25.12 -12.42 -24.50
C TRP A 349 24.73 -11.79 -23.17
N PHE A 350 23.62 -11.06 -23.14
CA PHE A 350 23.09 -10.50 -21.89
C PHE A 350 22.55 -11.59 -20.96
N VAL A 351 21.93 -12.65 -21.49
CA VAL A 351 21.49 -13.78 -20.71
C VAL A 351 22.68 -14.54 -20.14
N LEU A 352 23.69 -14.82 -20.95
CA LEU A 352 24.93 -15.46 -20.49
C LEU A 352 25.63 -14.64 -19.41
N ALA A 353 25.79 -13.34 -19.64
CA ALA A 353 26.37 -12.43 -18.65
C ALA A 353 25.52 -12.37 -17.36
N GLY A 354 24.20 -12.34 -17.48
CA GLY A 354 23.29 -12.35 -16.34
C GLY A 354 23.36 -13.67 -15.55
N VAL A 355 23.42 -14.80 -16.23
CA VAL A 355 23.61 -16.12 -15.58
C VAL A 355 24.97 -16.20 -14.91
N ALA A 356 26.05 -15.78 -15.58
CA ALA A 356 27.39 -15.76 -15.00
C ALA A 356 27.46 -14.87 -13.75
N LEU A 357 26.85 -13.68 -13.81
CA LEU A 357 26.77 -12.77 -12.67
C LEU A 357 25.95 -13.36 -11.51
N LEU A 358 24.85 -14.06 -11.83
CA LEU A 358 24.02 -14.71 -10.83
C LEU A 358 24.76 -15.88 -10.15
N LEU A 359 25.47 -16.70 -10.92
CA LEU A 359 26.30 -17.76 -10.38
C LEU A 359 27.43 -17.21 -9.49
N LEU A 360 28.06 -16.12 -9.93
CA LEU A 360 29.06 -15.42 -9.11
C LEU A 360 28.43 -14.88 -7.80
N ALA A 361 27.27 -14.24 -7.88
CA ALA A 361 26.60 -13.72 -6.70
C ALA A 361 26.20 -14.83 -5.71
N VAL A 362 25.71 -15.96 -6.21
CA VAL A 362 25.40 -17.15 -5.40
C VAL A 362 26.67 -17.70 -4.74
N SER A 363 27.77 -17.84 -5.50
CA SER A 363 29.04 -18.34 -4.98
C SER A 363 29.61 -17.42 -3.89
N VAL A 364 29.56 -16.10 -4.11
CA VAL A 364 29.96 -15.09 -3.09
C VAL A 364 29.07 -15.19 -1.88
N ALA A 365 27.75 -15.28 -2.06
CA ALA A 365 26.79 -15.35 -0.95
C ALA A 365 26.93 -16.64 -0.09
N LEU A 366 27.44 -17.71 -0.67
CA LEU A 366 27.73 -18.97 0.01
C LEU A 366 29.08 -18.93 0.74
N ALA A 367 30.14 -18.40 0.09
CA ALA A 367 31.51 -18.49 0.59
C ALA A 367 31.96 -17.26 1.36
N PHE A 368 31.60 -16.05 0.92
CA PHE A 368 32.04 -14.79 1.53
C PHE A 368 31.07 -14.30 2.60
N GLY A 369 31.59 -13.99 3.80
CA GLY A 369 30.78 -13.54 4.90
C GLY A 369 31.55 -12.84 5.99
N ARG A 370 30.89 -12.64 7.11
CA ARG A 370 31.44 -11.98 8.31
C ARG A 370 31.23 -12.88 9.53
N ASP A 371 32.21 -12.89 10.41
CA ASP A 371 32.15 -13.51 11.74
C ASP A 371 32.48 -12.48 12.83
N ALA A 372 32.69 -12.94 14.07
CA ALA A 372 33.05 -12.09 15.20
C ALA A 372 34.41 -11.39 15.02
N HIS A 373 35.29 -11.93 14.20
CA HIS A 373 36.65 -11.44 13.95
C HIS A 373 36.75 -10.54 12.70
N GLY A 374 35.70 -10.47 11.88
CA GLY A 374 35.64 -9.62 10.70
C GLY A 374 35.20 -10.33 9.43
N TRP A 375 35.63 -9.79 8.27
CA TRP A 375 35.29 -10.37 6.96
C TRP A 375 36.15 -11.60 6.67
N LEU A 376 35.52 -12.65 6.16
CA LEU A 376 36.10 -13.96 5.99
C LEU A 376 35.63 -14.61 4.70
N TRP A 377 36.56 -15.24 3.98
CA TRP A 377 36.24 -16.12 2.88
C TRP A 377 36.28 -17.57 3.36
N ALA A 378 35.12 -18.20 3.49
CA ALA A 378 35.02 -19.56 3.96
C ALA A 378 35.52 -20.56 2.89
N HIS A 379 36.42 -21.47 3.26
CA HIS A 379 36.95 -22.54 2.41
C HIS A 379 37.20 -23.80 3.25
N GLY A 380 37.34 -24.96 2.57
CA GLY A 380 37.55 -26.23 3.25
C GLY A 380 36.47 -26.57 4.28
N ASP A 381 36.86 -27.08 5.43
CA ASP A 381 35.99 -27.57 6.50
C ASP A 381 35.03 -26.47 7.03
N LEU A 382 35.49 -25.21 7.04
CA LEU A 382 34.64 -24.10 7.47
C LEU A 382 33.47 -23.87 6.49
N LEU A 383 33.73 -23.99 5.19
CA LEU A 383 32.66 -23.87 4.19
C LEU A 383 31.66 -25.01 4.35
N GLU A 384 32.12 -26.23 4.57
CA GLU A 384 31.26 -27.41 4.77
C GLU A 384 30.35 -27.23 6.01
N GLN A 385 30.85 -26.65 7.08
CA GLN A 385 30.07 -26.38 8.29
C GLN A 385 29.04 -25.25 8.08
N LEU A 386 29.35 -24.23 7.30
CA LEU A 386 28.49 -23.07 7.06
C LEU A 386 27.47 -23.32 5.95
N LEU A 387 27.79 -24.19 4.99
CA LEU A 387 26.98 -24.44 3.81
C LEU A 387 25.55 -24.88 4.15
N PRO A 388 25.28 -25.82 5.10
CA PRO A 388 23.92 -26.25 5.44
C PRO A 388 23.01 -25.10 5.90
N TRP A 389 23.57 -24.04 6.47
CA TRP A 389 22.84 -22.85 6.93
C TRP A 389 22.69 -21.78 5.85
N ARG A 390 23.62 -21.73 4.90
CA ARG A 390 23.66 -20.67 3.88
C ARG A 390 22.89 -21.02 2.61
N TRP A 391 23.05 -22.26 2.09
CA TRP A 391 22.45 -22.62 0.80
C TRP A 391 20.92 -22.57 0.80
N PRO A 392 20.18 -22.97 1.86
CA PRO A 392 18.73 -22.88 1.82
C PRO A 392 18.25 -21.43 1.71
N ARG A 393 18.93 -20.52 2.40
CA ARG A 393 18.59 -19.09 2.38
C ARG A 393 18.87 -18.46 1.03
N VAL A 394 20.06 -18.68 0.49
CA VAL A 394 20.47 -18.15 -0.81
C VAL A 394 19.57 -18.64 -1.94
N LEU A 395 19.23 -19.92 -1.97
CA LEU A 395 18.33 -20.46 -2.98
C LEU A 395 16.88 -20.03 -2.77
N SER A 396 16.40 -19.90 -1.54
CA SER A 396 15.07 -19.31 -1.27
C SER A 396 14.97 -17.89 -1.82
N ALA A 397 15.98 -17.06 -1.57
CA ALA A 397 16.06 -15.71 -2.11
C ALA A 397 16.08 -15.70 -3.65
N LEU A 398 16.90 -16.57 -4.25
CA LEU A 398 16.98 -16.71 -5.70
C LEU A 398 15.61 -17.08 -6.31
N PHE A 399 14.99 -18.13 -5.79
CA PHE A 399 13.73 -18.65 -6.35
C PHE A 399 12.59 -17.65 -6.18
N ALA A 400 12.48 -17.02 -5.02
CA ALA A 400 11.47 -16.01 -4.79
C ALA A 400 11.69 -14.78 -5.67
N GLY A 401 12.94 -14.33 -5.85
CA GLY A 401 13.28 -13.21 -6.73
C GLY A 401 12.89 -13.45 -8.18
N VAL A 402 13.19 -14.65 -8.69
CA VAL A 402 12.82 -15.05 -10.06
C VAL A 402 11.31 -15.11 -10.21
N MET A 403 10.60 -15.77 -9.28
CA MET A 403 9.13 -15.92 -9.34
C MET A 403 8.42 -14.57 -9.30
N LEU A 404 8.80 -13.67 -8.38
CA LEU A 404 8.21 -12.35 -8.27
C LEU A 404 8.47 -11.48 -9.51
N ALA A 405 9.69 -11.52 -10.04
CA ALA A 405 10.03 -10.76 -11.23
C ALA A 405 9.26 -11.22 -12.47
N VAL A 406 9.10 -12.53 -12.65
CA VAL A 406 8.30 -13.08 -13.76
C VAL A 406 6.82 -12.79 -13.56
N ALA A 407 6.28 -12.93 -12.34
CA ALA A 407 4.91 -12.53 -12.00
C ALA A 407 4.68 -11.05 -12.31
N GLY A 408 5.61 -10.18 -11.93
CA GLY A 408 5.57 -8.75 -12.24
C GLY A 408 5.56 -8.48 -13.74
N CYS A 409 6.39 -9.17 -14.51
CA CYS A 409 6.42 -9.08 -15.96
C CYS A 409 5.05 -9.46 -16.59
N ILE A 410 4.44 -10.55 -16.11
CA ILE A 410 3.12 -11.00 -16.55
C ILE A 410 2.05 -9.95 -16.23
N ILE A 411 2.00 -9.45 -15.00
CA ILE A 411 1.00 -8.45 -14.58
C ILE A 411 1.15 -7.15 -15.33
N GLN A 412 2.38 -6.63 -15.51
CA GLN A 412 2.63 -5.41 -16.27
C GLN A 412 2.18 -5.53 -17.72
N ARG A 413 2.41 -6.70 -18.35
CA ARG A 413 1.96 -6.96 -19.72
C ARG A 413 0.45 -7.21 -19.82
N LEU A 414 -0.12 -7.94 -18.87
CA LEU A 414 -1.56 -8.21 -18.79
C LEU A 414 -2.37 -6.92 -18.65
N THR A 415 -1.87 -5.99 -17.84
CA THR A 415 -2.56 -4.73 -17.56
C THR A 415 -2.20 -3.60 -18.51
N GLY A 416 -1.13 -3.75 -19.29
CA GLY A 416 -0.54 -2.67 -20.07
C GLY A 416 0.03 -1.53 -19.22
N ASN A 417 0.17 -1.75 -17.91
CA ASN A 417 0.64 -0.77 -16.95
C ASN A 417 2.01 -1.17 -16.39
N PRO A 418 3.09 -0.43 -16.69
CA PRO A 418 4.44 -0.75 -16.19
C PRO A 418 4.60 -0.59 -14.68
N MET A 419 3.61 -0.01 -14.01
CA MET A 419 3.58 0.18 -12.57
C MET A 419 2.81 -0.93 -11.83
N ALA A 420 2.15 -1.82 -12.57
CA ALA A 420 1.44 -2.91 -11.95
C ALA A 420 2.45 -3.92 -11.37
N SER A 421 2.23 -4.29 -10.12
CA SER A 421 3.05 -5.25 -9.40
C SER A 421 2.21 -6.40 -8.86
N PRO A 422 2.80 -7.56 -8.59
CA PRO A 422 2.07 -8.71 -8.04
C PRO A 422 1.40 -8.41 -6.70
N GLU A 423 2.00 -7.57 -5.88
CA GLU A 423 1.48 -7.20 -4.56
C GLU A 423 0.14 -6.45 -4.66
N VAL A 424 -0.04 -5.66 -5.72
CA VAL A 424 -1.29 -4.92 -5.97
C VAL A 424 -2.47 -5.86 -6.14
N LEU A 425 -2.24 -7.12 -6.52
CA LEU A 425 -3.29 -8.16 -6.54
C LEU A 425 -3.73 -8.61 -5.14
N GLY A 426 -3.03 -8.22 -4.07
CA GLY A 426 -3.37 -8.59 -2.71
C GLY A 426 -3.14 -10.06 -2.34
N ILE A 427 -2.54 -10.85 -3.23
CA ILE A 427 -2.32 -12.29 -3.04
C ILE A 427 -1.32 -12.54 -1.92
N SER A 428 -0.22 -11.78 -1.90
CA SER A 428 0.77 -11.84 -0.83
C SER A 428 0.19 -11.44 0.53
N SER A 429 -0.60 -10.36 0.56
CA SER A 429 -1.27 -9.90 1.79
C SER A 429 -2.31 -10.91 2.27
N GLY A 430 -3.05 -11.53 1.36
CA GLY A 430 -4.00 -12.59 1.68
C GLY A 430 -3.34 -13.86 2.20
N ALA A 431 -2.20 -14.25 1.62
CA ALA A 431 -1.40 -15.36 2.13
C ALA A 431 -0.88 -15.06 3.55
N ALA A 432 -0.34 -13.86 3.77
CA ALA A 432 0.13 -13.42 5.09
C ALA A 432 -1.01 -13.37 6.12
N PHE A 433 -2.16 -12.85 5.73
CA PHE A 433 -3.35 -12.84 6.59
C PHE A 433 -3.81 -14.24 6.94
N GLY A 434 -3.85 -15.18 5.99
CA GLY A 434 -4.19 -16.59 6.23
C GLY A 434 -3.25 -17.25 7.25
N VAL A 435 -1.94 -17.02 7.14
CA VAL A 435 -0.94 -17.54 8.10
C VAL A 435 -1.16 -16.96 9.48
N VAL A 436 -1.33 -15.65 9.60
CA VAL A 436 -1.52 -14.99 10.90
C VAL A 436 -2.87 -15.38 11.53
N LEU A 437 -3.92 -15.46 10.73
CA LEU A 437 -5.23 -15.88 11.22
C LEU A 437 -5.17 -17.30 11.84
N MET A 438 -4.42 -18.20 11.21
CA MET A 438 -4.26 -19.58 11.70
C MET A 438 -3.60 -19.65 13.07
N LEU A 439 -2.73 -18.68 13.41
CA LEU A 439 -2.12 -18.60 14.76
C LEU A 439 -3.15 -18.53 15.88
N PHE A 440 -4.27 -17.86 15.65
CA PHE A 440 -5.31 -17.70 16.65
C PHE A 440 -6.16 -18.97 16.83
N PHE A 441 -6.22 -19.82 15.80
CA PHE A 441 -7.03 -21.05 15.84
C PHE A 441 -6.24 -22.29 16.20
N VAL A 442 -4.93 -22.31 15.95
CA VAL A 442 -4.08 -23.49 16.16
C VAL A 442 -2.99 -23.17 17.18
N PRO A 443 -3.03 -23.77 18.38
CA PRO A 443 -1.95 -23.67 19.33
C PRO A 443 -0.73 -24.48 18.84
N GLY A 444 0.48 -23.98 19.09
CA GLY A 444 1.73 -24.66 18.78
C GLY A 444 2.57 -23.97 17.72
N ASP A 445 3.33 -24.72 16.93
CA ASP A 445 4.26 -24.17 15.93
C ASP A 445 3.52 -23.55 14.75
N ALA A 446 3.61 -22.23 14.65
CA ALA A 446 3.00 -21.45 13.58
C ALA A 446 3.56 -21.81 12.18
N PHE A 447 4.83 -22.17 12.12
CA PHE A 447 5.50 -22.47 10.86
C PHE A 447 5.07 -23.82 10.25
N GLY A 448 4.58 -24.75 11.04
CA GLY A 448 3.99 -26.00 10.55
C GLY A 448 2.76 -25.77 9.66
N TRP A 449 1.97 -24.74 9.95
CA TRP A 449 0.76 -24.39 9.21
C TRP A 449 0.94 -23.33 8.12
N LEU A 450 2.15 -22.81 7.96
CA LEU A 450 2.45 -21.72 7.04
C LEU A 450 2.02 -22.05 5.59
N LEU A 451 2.35 -23.23 5.08
CA LEU A 451 2.01 -23.62 3.71
C LEU A 451 0.49 -23.76 3.51
N PRO A 452 -0.25 -24.58 4.28
CA PRO A 452 -1.67 -24.73 4.05
C PRO A 452 -2.45 -23.43 4.33
N ALA A 453 -2.16 -22.74 5.42
CA ALA A 453 -2.86 -21.51 5.78
C ALA A 453 -2.61 -20.37 4.78
N GLY A 454 -1.36 -20.16 4.38
CA GLY A 454 -1.00 -19.16 3.39
C GLY A 454 -1.54 -19.49 2.00
N SER A 455 -1.55 -20.77 1.60
CA SER A 455 -2.16 -21.19 0.34
C SER A 455 -3.66 -20.96 0.31
N LEU A 456 -4.37 -21.23 1.41
CA LEU A 456 -5.80 -20.94 1.54
C LEU A 456 -6.08 -19.44 1.48
N GLY A 457 -5.28 -18.62 2.16
CA GLY A 457 -5.39 -17.16 2.10
C GLY A 457 -5.17 -16.60 0.70
N ALA A 458 -4.15 -17.07 -0.01
CA ALA A 458 -3.88 -16.70 -1.40
C ALA A 458 -5.01 -17.14 -2.35
N ALA A 459 -5.50 -18.37 -2.20
CA ALA A 459 -6.58 -18.92 -3.01
C ALA A 459 -7.91 -18.18 -2.78
N ALA A 460 -8.25 -17.87 -1.53
CA ALA A 460 -9.44 -17.09 -1.19
C ALA A 460 -9.37 -15.68 -1.81
N THR A 461 -8.21 -15.02 -1.73
CA THR A 461 -7.99 -13.71 -2.35
C THR A 461 -8.17 -13.76 -3.86
N LEU A 462 -7.58 -14.74 -4.51
CA LEU A 462 -7.73 -14.93 -5.95
C LEU A 462 -9.17 -15.19 -6.35
N LEU A 463 -9.90 -16.03 -5.59
CA LEU A 463 -11.32 -16.31 -5.82
C LEU A 463 -12.15 -15.03 -5.71
N ILE A 464 -11.93 -14.21 -4.70
CA ILE A 464 -12.64 -12.94 -4.53
C ILE A 464 -12.38 -12.00 -5.72
N ILE A 465 -11.10 -11.89 -6.17
CA ILE A 465 -10.75 -11.08 -7.34
C ILE A 465 -11.47 -11.60 -8.59
N MET A 466 -11.48 -12.90 -8.79
CA MET A 466 -12.16 -13.51 -9.94
C MET A 466 -13.67 -13.25 -9.94
N LEU A 467 -14.32 -13.37 -8.79
CA LEU A 467 -15.75 -13.09 -8.64
C LEU A 467 -16.05 -11.60 -8.85
N ALA A 468 -15.24 -10.70 -8.31
CA ALA A 468 -15.41 -9.26 -8.44
C ALA A 468 -15.16 -8.76 -9.88
N ALA A 469 -14.13 -9.27 -10.55
CA ALA A 469 -13.73 -8.85 -11.89
C ALA A 469 -14.50 -9.58 -13.00
N GLY A 470 -15.02 -10.79 -12.72
CA GLY A 470 -15.62 -11.68 -13.72
C GLY A 470 -16.82 -11.10 -14.45
N ARG A 471 -17.71 -10.39 -13.74
CA ARG A 471 -18.88 -9.70 -14.33
C ARG A 471 -18.54 -8.61 -15.36
N GLY A 472 -17.27 -8.18 -15.45
CA GLY A 472 -16.78 -7.17 -16.39
C GLY A 472 -15.77 -7.67 -17.41
N GLY A 473 -15.71 -8.98 -17.69
CA GLY A 473 -14.80 -9.57 -18.68
C GLY A 473 -13.34 -9.53 -18.25
N PHE A 474 -13.06 -9.58 -16.96
CA PHE A 474 -11.71 -9.57 -16.37
C PHE A 474 -10.88 -8.38 -16.85
N SER A 475 -11.47 -7.17 -16.86
CA SER A 475 -10.73 -5.99 -17.25
C SER A 475 -9.55 -5.76 -16.29
N PRO A 476 -8.35 -5.47 -16.79
CA PRO A 476 -7.14 -5.30 -15.97
C PRO A 476 -7.32 -4.28 -14.85
N HIS A 477 -8.01 -3.19 -15.13
CA HIS A 477 -8.30 -2.13 -14.17
C HIS A 477 -9.14 -2.63 -12.98
N ARG A 478 -10.18 -3.42 -13.23
CA ARG A 478 -11.02 -3.99 -12.16
C ARG A 478 -10.26 -5.00 -11.32
N MET A 479 -9.40 -5.80 -11.95
CA MET A 479 -8.56 -6.75 -11.24
C MET A 479 -7.60 -6.06 -10.27
N LEU A 480 -6.95 -5.00 -10.72
CA LEU A 480 -6.06 -4.19 -9.88
C LEU A 480 -6.81 -3.50 -8.73
N LEU A 481 -8.01 -2.95 -9.00
CA LEU A 481 -8.83 -2.31 -7.98
C LEU A 481 -9.29 -3.30 -6.90
N ALA A 482 -9.76 -4.48 -7.31
CA ALA A 482 -10.16 -5.52 -6.39
C ALA A 482 -8.97 -5.99 -5.53
N GLY A 483 -7.82 -6.20 -6.16
CA GLY A 483 -6.58 -6.57 -5.48
C GLY A 483 -6.11 -5.53 -4.47
N MET A 484 -6.11 -4.24 -4.85
CA MET A 484 -5.73 -3.16 -3.93
C MET A 484 -6.65 -3.07 -2.73
N ALA A 485 -7.96 -3.17 -2.94
CA ALA A 485 -8.95 -3.16 -1.85
C ALA A 485 -8.68 -4.29 -0.85
N LEU A 486 -8.48 -5.51 -1.35
CA LEU A 486 -8.18 -6.68 -0.52
C LEU A 486 -6.82 -6.55 0.17
N SER A 487 -5.79 -6.12 -0.56
CA SER A 487 -4.45 -5.91 0.00
C SER A 487 -4.47 -4.95 1.18
N THR A 488 -5.15 -3.81 1.03
CA THR A 488 -5.25 -2.82 2.09
C THR A 488 -6.05 -3.36 3.28
N ALA A 489 -7.17 -4.04 3.03
CA ALA A 489 -7.96 -4.66 4.10
C ALA A 489 -7.17 -5.71 4.88
N PHE A 490 -6.48 -6.62 4.19
CA PHE A 490 -5.66 -7.64 4.85
C PHE A 490 -4.48 -7.03 5.60
N THR A 491 -3.84 -6.00 5.05
CA THR A 491 -2.74 -5.31 5.74
C THR A 491 -3.21 -4.66 7.03
N MET A 492 -4.38 -4.00 7.03
CA MET A 492 -4.93 -3.38 8.23
C MET A 492 -5.36 -4.41 9.28
N LEU A 493 -5.99 -5.51 8.84
CA LEU A 493 -6.33 -6.63 9.74
C LEU A 493 -5.08 -7.29 10.30
N LEU A 494 -4.03 -7.46 9.49
CA LEU A 494 -2.75 -7.99 9.91
C LEU A 494 -2.11 -7.11 10.99
N MET A 495 -2.08 -5.80 10.80
CA MET A 495 -1.58 -4.85 11.80
C MET A 495 -2.37 -4.92 13.10
N MET A 496 -3.69 -5.06 13.03
CA MET A 496 -4.54 -5.25 14.21
C MET A 496 -4.18 -6.54 14.98
N LEU A 497 -3.95 -7.62 14.24
CA LEU A 497 -3.55 -8.90 14.84
C LEU A 497 -2.14 -8.83 15.44
N GLN A 498 -1.23 -8.08 14.81
CA GLN A 498 0.11 -7.82 15.37
C GLN A 498 0.08 -7.07 16.69
N ALA A 499 -0.90 -6.20 16.89
CA ALA A 499 -1.09 -5.46 18.13
C ALA A 499 -1.65 -6.32 19.29
N SER A 500 -2.03 -7.58 19.04
CA SER A 500 -2.61 -8.48 20.04
C SER A 500 -1.67 -8.88 21.20
N GLY A 501 -0.36 -8.62 21.04
CA GLY A 501 0.65 -8.95 22.04
C GLY A 501 1.00 -10.45 22.14
N ASP A 502 0.58 -11.28 21.18
CA ASP A 502 0.94 -12.70 21.15
C ASP A 502 2.45 -12.88 20.92
N PRO A 503 3.19 -13.60 21.78
CA PRO A 503 4.63 -13.80 21.62
C PRO A 503 5.06 -14.41 20.28
N ARG A 504 4.18 -15.19 19.64
CA ARG A 504 4.45 -15.80 18.32
C ARG A 504 4.52 -14.74 17.19
N MET A 505 3.95 -13.56 17.45
CA MET A 505 3.96 -12.46 16.46
C MET A 505 5.37 -11.96 16.15
N ALA A 506 6.32 -12.01 17.09
CA ALA A 506 7.71 -11.59 16.84
C ALA A 506 8.38 -12.41 15.72
N GLN A 507 8.16 -13.72 15.70
CA GLN A 507 8.68 -14.62 14.65
C GLN A 507 8.00 -14.34 13.31
N ILE A 508 6.70 -14.09 13.32
CA ILE A 508 5.91 -13.80 12.12
C ILE A 508 6.23 -12.42 11.56
N LEU A 509 6.49 -11.43 12.39
CA LEU A 509 6.96 -10.11 11.95
C LEU A 509 8.22 -10.22 11.09
N THR A 510 9.17 -11.05 11.49
CA THR A 510 10.38 -11.30 10.72
C THR A 510 10.06 -11.93 9.36
N TRP A 511 9.15 -12.92 9.32
CA TRP A 511 8.73 -13.55 8.07
C TRP A 511 7.94 -12.56 7.18
N ILE A 512 6.99 -11.79 7.74
CA ILE A 512 6.23 -10.77 6.99
C ILE A 512 7.14 -9.70 6.37
N SER A 513 8.29 -9.42 6.99
CA SER A 513 9.28 -8.48 6.46
C SER A 513 10.09 -9.04 5.29
N GLY A 514 9.81 -10.26 4.83
CA GLY A 514 10.53 -10.90 3.74
C GLY A 514 11.86 -11.50 4.15
N SER A 515 11.85 -12.42 5.12
CA SER A 515 13.05 -13.03 5.67
C SER A 515 13.28 -14.45 5.16
N THR A 516 14.53 -14.75 4.84
CA THR A 516 15.01 -16.11 4.52
C THR A 516 15.39 -16.90 5.76
N TYR A 517 15.27 -16.33 6.97
CA TYR A 517 15.73 -16.95 8.22
C TYR A 517 15.10 -18.32 8.49
N SER A 518 13.82 -18.49 8.17
CA SER A 518 13.09 -19.73 8.36
C SER A 518 13.23 -20.74 7.20
N ALA A 519 14.14 -20.49 6.24
CA ALA A 519 14.35 -21.36 5.10
C ALA A 519 14.95 -22.71 5.54
N THR A 520 14.26 -23.81 5.21
CA THR A 520 14.73 -25.19 5.44
C THR A 520 15.03 -25.87 4.11
N PRO A 521 15.95 -26.85 4.06
CA PRO A 521 16.27 -27.57 2.84
C PRO A 521 15.03 -28.13 2.11
N GLU A 522 14.11 -28.69 2.87
CA GLU A 522 12.88 -29.27 2.33
C GLU A 522 11.96 -28.23 1.67
N ARG A 523 11.79 -27.07 2.31
CA ARG A 523 11.00 -25.96 1.75
C ARG A 523 11.64 -25.41 0.47
N VAL A 524 12.96 -25.32 0.44
CA VAL A 524 13.70 -24.83 -0.73
C VAL A 524 13.53 -25.78 -1.92
N VAL A 525 13.66 -27.06 -1.71
CA VAL A 525 13.47 -28.06 -2.79
C VAL A 525 12.04 -27.99 -3.33
N ARG A 526 11.03 -27.92 -2.46
CA ARG A 526 9.62 -27.75 -2.88
C ARG A 526 9.41 -26.44 -3.65
N SER A 527 9.94 -25.33 -3.14
CA SER A 527 9.84 -24.03 -3.79
C SER A 527 10.53 -24.02 -5.15
N GLY A 528 11.69 -24.65 -5.27
CA GLY A 528 12.40 -24.82 -6.55
C GLY A 528 11.62 -25.66 -7.55
N ALA A 529 11.02 -26.76 -7.12
CA ALA A 529 10.17 -27.59 -7.99
C ALA A 529 8.94 -26.82 -8.49
N VAL A 530 8.25 -26.09 -7.61
CA VAL A 530 7.11 -25.24 -7.96
C VAL A 530 7.56 -24.14 -8.93
N MET A 531 8.67 -23.47 -8.65
CA MET A 531 9.24 -22.45 -9.53
C MET A 531 9.48 -23.01 -10.95
N LEU A 532 10.16 -24.15 -11.06
CA LEU A 532 10.46 -24.76 -12.36
C LEU A 532 9.19 -25.13 -13.12
N ALA A 533 8.20 -25.71 -12.44
CA ALA A 533 6.91 -26.06 -13.04
C ALA A 533 6.17 -24.82 -13.57
N LEU A 534 6.07 -23.75 -12.76
CA LEU A 534 5.38 -22.53 -13.15
C LEU A 534 6.14 -21.75 -14.25
N LEU A 535 7.48 -21.71 -14.17
CA LEU A 535 8.29 -21.06 -15.20
C LEU A 535 8.24 -21.80 -16.54
N ALA A 536 8.07 -23.11 -16.54
CA ALA A 536 7.90 -23.89 -17.77
C ALA A 536 6.58 -23.55 -18.51
N LEU A 537 5.54 -23.09 -17.77
CA LEU A 537 4.27 -22.65 -18.34
C LEU A 537 4.34 -21.22 -18.92
N ALA A 538 5.21 -20.37 -18.41
CA ALA A 538 5.27 -18.95 -18.80
C ALA A 538 5.59 -18.73 -20.29
N PRO A 539 6.52 -19.44 -20.95
CA PRO A 539 6.78 -19.31 -22.38
C PRO A 539 5.59 -19.70 -23.27
N LEU A 540 4.74 -20.63 -22.80
CA LEU A 540 3.54 -21.04 -23.54
C LEU A 540 2.55 -19.88 -23.70
N CYS A 541 2.55 -18.96 -22.76
CA CYS A 541 1.70 -17.78 -22.75
C CYS A 541 2.28 -16.59 -23.56
N ARG A 542 3.44 -16.74 -24.23
CA ARG A 542 4.16 -15.64 -24.89
C ARG A 542 3.30 -14.89 -25.90
N ARG A 543 2.46 -15.58 -26.67
CA ARG A 543 1.59 -14.97 -27.69
C ARG A 543 0.58 -14.01 -27.02
N TRP A 544 -0.05 -14.44 -25.95
CA TRP A 544 -0.99 -13.62 -25.21
C TRP A 544 -0.32 -12.38 -24.60
N LEU A 545 0.86 -12.58 -23.98
CA LEU A 545 1.65 -11.51 -23.38
C LEU A 545 2.22 -10.51 -24.40
N THR A 546 2.32 -10.90 -25.67
CA THR A 546 2.74 -9.98 -26.76
C THR A 546 1.58 -9.15 -27.28
N ILE A 547 0.37 -9.73 -27.36
CA ILE A 547 -0.81 -9.08 -27.97
C ILE A 547 -1.59 -8.22 -26.95
N LEU A 548 -1.73 -8.69 -25.70
CA LEU A 548 -2.56 -7.98 -24.69
C LEU A 548 -2.17 -6.52 -24.42
N PRO A 549 -0.87 -6.13 -24.42
CA PRO A 549 -0.49 -4.73 -24.25
C PRO A 549 -0.99 -3.79 -25.37
N LEU A 550 -1.35 -4.33 -26.54
CA LEU A 550 -1.90 -3.56 -27.65
C LEU A 550 -3.37 -3.15 -27.44
N GLY A 551 -4.01 -3.68 -26.39
CA GLY A 551 -5.40 -3.40 -26.03
C GLY A 551 -6.35 -4.55 -26.35
N GLY A 552 -7.51 -4.54 -25.66
CA GLY A 552 -8.50 -5.62 -25.78
C GLY A 552 -9.16 -5.72 -27.14
N GLU A 553 -9.36 -4.60 -27.84
CA GLU A 553 -9.95 -4.58 -29.17
C GLU A 553 -9.00 -5.18 -30.22
N ALA A 554 -7.71 -4.81 -30.17
CA ALA A 554 -6.68 -5.39 -31.02
C ALA A 554 -6.55 -6.90 -30.78
N ALA A 555 -6.61 -7.35 -29.53
CA ALA A 555 -6.55 -8.76 -29.19
C ALA A 555 -7.74 -9.56 -29.72
N ARG A 556 -8.97 -9.01 -29.67
CA ARG A 556 -10.17 -9.61 -30.26
C ARG A 556 -10.08 -9.67 -31.79
N ALA A 557 -9.58 -8.62 -32.43
CA ALA A 557 -9.44 -8.56 -33.88
C ALA A 557 -8.52 -9.67 -34.43
N VAL A 558 -7.53 -10.11 -33.63
CA VAL A 558 -6.61 -11.22 -33.97
C VAL A 558 -7.19 -12.59 -33.55
N GLY A 559 -8.45 -12.64 -33.10
CA GLY A 559 -9.14 -13.89 -32.71
C GLY A 559 -8.71 -14.45 -31.35
N MET A 560 -8.17 -13.64 -30.44
CA MET A 560 -7.76 -14.11 -29.12
C MET A 560 -8.96 -14.18 -28.16
N ALA A 561 -9.09 -15.32 -27.47
CA ALA A 561 -10.08 -15.50 -26.40
C ALA A 561 -9.64 -14.68 -25.16
N LEU A 562 -10.07 -13.41 -25.13
CA LEU A 562 -9.59 -12.39 -24.18
C LEU A 562 -9.78 -12.79 -22.72
N THR A 563 -10.97 -13.29 -22.38
CA THR A 563 -11.33 -13.69 -21.00
C THR A 563 -10.48 -14.86 -20.51
N SER A 564 -10.40 -15.92 -21.30
CA SER A 564 -9.62 -17.11 -20.95
C SER A 564 -8.12 -16.82 -20.83
N SER A 565 -7.57 -16.03 -21.76
CA SER A 565 -6.16 -15.61 -21.72
C SER A 565 -5.85 -14.81 -20.47
N ARG A 566 -6.73 -13.89 -20.07
CA ARG A 566 -6.57 -13.08 -18.85
C ARG A 566 -6.65 -13.92 -17.58
N ILE A 567 -7.59 -14.87 -17.52
CA ILE A 567 -7.73 -15.77 -16.36
C ILE A 567 -6.46 -16.63 -16.20
N VAL A 568 -5.98 -17.27 -17.27
CA VAL A 568 -4.78 -18.12 -17.19
C VAL A 568 -3.56 -17.32 -16.78
N LEU A 569 -3.36 -16.13 -17.33
CA LEU A 569 -2.24 -15.26 -16.97
C LEU A 569 -2.33 -14.77 -15.52
N LEU A 570 -3.55 -14.43 -15.07
CA LEU A 570 -3.79 -14.05 -13.68
C LEU A 570 -3.48 -15.21 -12.72
N LEU A 571 -3.96 -16.41 -13.05
CA LEU A 571 -3.69 -17.63 -12.26
C LEU A 571 -2.18 -17.91 -12.19
N LEU A 572 -1.48 -17.84 -13.32
CA LEU A 572 -0.03 -18.06 -13.36
C LEU A 572 0.73 -17.03 -12.50
N ALA A 573 0.41 -15.74 -12.65
CA ALA A 573 1.01 -14.69 -11.85
C ALA A 573 0.69 -14.85 -10.36
N ALA A 574 -0.54 -15.23 -10.03
CA ALA A 574 -0.99 -15.45 -8.65
C ALA A 574 -0.26 -16.64 -8.01
N CYS A 575 -0.10 -17.76 -8.74
CA CYS A 575 0.63 -18.93 -8.26
C CYS A 575 2.12 -18.62 -8.03
N LEU A 576 2.76 -17.89 -8.95
CA LEU A 576 4.15 -17.44 -8.79
C LEU A 576 4.30 -16.53 -7.56
N THR A 577 3.38 -15.58 -7.38
CA THR A 577 3.39 -14.66 -6.24
C THR A 577 3.17 -15.39 -4.92
N ALA A 578 2.19 -16.30 -4.86
CA ALA A 578 1.90 -17.09 -3.67
C ALA A 578 3.08 -17.99 -3.30
N ALA A 579 3.68 -18.69 -4.27
CA ALA A 579 4.84 -19.56 -4.05
C ALA A 579 6.04 -18.76 -3.52
N ALA A 580 6.31 -17.59 -4.07
CA ALA A 580 7.37 -16.69 -3.59
C ALA A 580 7.09 -16.20 -2.15
N THR A 581 5.84 -15.79 -1.87
CA THR A 581 5.42 -15.32 -0.53
C THR A 581 5.55 -16.43 0.51
N LEU A 582 5.17 -17.65 0.19
CA LEU A 582 5.28 -18.78 1.11
C LEU A 582 6.74 -19.20 1.35
N ALA A 583 7.64 -18.93 0.39
CA ALA A 583 9.05 -19.23 0.54
C ALA A 583 9.76 -18.28 1.52
N ILE A 584 9.54 -16.98 1.41
CA ILE A 584 10.29 -15.95 2.18
C ILE A 584 9.44 -14.83 2.77
N GLY A 585 8.13 -14.93 2.69
CA GLY A 585 7.21 -13.89 3.13
C GLY A 585 6.79 -12.92 2.01
N PRO A 586 5.84 -12.02 2.31
CA PRO A 586 5.39 -11.01 1.35
C PRO A 586 6.50 -10.01 1.04
N LEU A 587 6.74 -9.76 -0.23
CA LEU A 587 7.75 -8.84 -0.75
C LEU A 587 7.13 -7.88 -1.76
N GLY A 588 7.34 -6.59 -1.58
CA GLY A 588 6.63 -5.57 -2.32
C GLY A 588 7.35 -4.98 -3.53
N PHE A 589 8.63 -5.08 -3.66
CA PHE A 589 9.37 -4.21 -4.59
C PHE A 589 9.96 -4.93 -5.80
N VAL A 590 10.35 -6.18 -5.65
CA VAL A 590 11.08 -6.93 -6.68
C VAL A 590 10.24 -7.14 -7.94
N GLY A 591 8.96 -7.48 -7.76
CA GLY A 591 8.02 -7.70 -8.86
C GLY A 591 7.70 -6.43 -9.68
N LEU A 592 7.84 -5.27 -9.08
CA LEU A 592 7.71 -3.99 -9.77
C LEU A 592 8.99 -3.64 -10.53
N MET A 593 10.12 -3.72 -9.85
CA MET A 593 11.38 -3.15 -10.29
C MET A 593 12.10 -3.98 -11.35
N ALA A 594 12.19 -5.29 -11.15
CA ALA A 594 12.96 -6.16 -12.04
C ALA A 594 12.47 -6.11 -13.50
N PRO A 595 11.14 -6.21 -13.80
CA PRO A 595 10.65 -6.04 -15.16
C PRO A 595 10.87 -4.63 -15.73
N HIS A 596 10.78 -3.62 -14.87
CA HIS A 596 11.02 -2.24 -15.28
C HIS A 596 12.47 -2.02 -15.68
N ILE A 597 13.43 -2.51 -14.89
CA ILE A 597 14.87 -2.47 -15.22
C ILE A 597 15.13 -3.19 -16.55
N ALA A 598 14.60 -4.40 -16.73
CA ALA A 598 14.77 -5.15 -17.96
C ALA A 598 14.26 -4.38 -19.19
N ARG A 599 13.11 -3.70 -19.07
CA ARG A 599 12.58 -2.82 -20.13
C ARG A 599 13.49 -1.64 -20.41
N MET A 600 14.03 -1.01 -19.38
CA MET A 600 14.96 0.11 -19.51
C MET A 600 16.30 -0.28 -20.12
N MET A 601 16.72 -1.54 -19.94
CA MET A 601 17.90 -2.09 -20.61
C MET A 601 17.66 -2.34 -22.11
N GLY A 602 16.43 -2.15 -22.62
CA GLY A 602 16.05 -2.30 -24.02
C GLY A 602 15.44 -3.66 -24.38
N PHE A 603 15.08 -4.49 -23.41
CA PHE A 603 14.43 -5.78 -23.67
C PHE A 603 12.91 -5.63 -23.69
N ARG A 604 12.33 -5.55 -24.90
CA ARG A 604 10.88 -5.32 -25.09
C ARG A 604 10.13 -6.56 -25.54
N ARG A 605 10.78 -7.48 -26.26
CA ARG A 605 10.18 -8.76 -26.67
C ARG A 605 9.84 -9.59 -25.43
N THR A 606 8.75 -10.34 -25.51
CA THR A 606 8.16 -11.01 -24.35
C THR A 606 9.15 -11.95 -23.63
N LEU A 607 9.76 -12.89 -24.34
CA LEU A 607 10.67 -13.86 -23.73
C LEU A 607 11.95 -13.21 -23.18
N PRO A 608 12.70 -12.40 -23.95
CA PRO A 608 13.86 -11.70 -23.40
C PRO A 608 13.52 -10.85 -22.18
N HIS A 609 12.41 -10.12 -22.21
CA HIS A 609 11.95 -9.33 -21.08
C HIS A 609 11.69 -10.18 -19.84
N MET A 610 11.03 -11.34 -19.98
CA MET A 610 10.76 -12.24 -18.85
C MET A 610 12.05 -12.86 -18.29
N VAL A 611 12.96 -13.33 -19.17
CA VAL A 611 14.22 -13.96 -18.74
C VAL A 611 15.12 -12.96 -18.02
N ILE A 612 15.34 -11.80 -18.60
CA ILE A 612 16.17 -10.74 -17.98
C ILE A 612 15.52 -10.23 -16.70
N SER A 613 14.19 -10.10 -16.65
CA SER A 613 13.47 -9.76 -15.40
C SER A 613 13.73 -10.80 -14.31
N GLY A 614 13.61 -12.08 -14.63
CA GLY A 614 13.88 -13.18 -13.68
C GLY A 614 15.32 -13.15 -13.16
N LEU A 615 16.30 -13.01 -14.05
CA LEU A 615 17.72 -12.87 -13.66
C LEU A 615 17.95 -11.65 -12.77
N THR A 616 17.37 -10.51 -13.10
CA THR A 616 17.48 -9.28 -12.31
C THR A 616 16.85 -9.45 -10.93
N GLY A 617 15.66 -10.04 -10.85
CA GLY A 617 14.97 -10.28 -9.58
C GLY A 617 15.70 -11.28 -8.69
N GLY A 618 16.20 -12.37 -9.26
CA GLY A 618 17.03 -13.35 -8.55
C GLY A 618 18.31 -12.72 -8.01
N LEU A 619 19.03 -11.97 -8.85
CA LEU A 619 20.25 -11.27 -8.47
C LEU A 619 20.02 -10.26 -7.33
N LEU A 620 18.95 -9.47 -7.45
CA LEU A 620 18.59 -8.47 -6.45
C LEU A 620 18.34 -9.10 -5.08
N LEU A 621 17.55 -10.19 -5.02
CA LEU A 621 17.23 -10.83 -3.74
C LEU A 621 18.39 -11.63 -3.16
N VAL A 622 19.20 -12.29 -3.96
CA VAL A 622 20.44 -12.95 -3.48
C VAL A 622 21.39 -11.93 -2.88
N PHE A 623 21.57 -10.79 -3.54
CA PHE A 623 22.40 -9.71 -3.03
C PHE A 623 21.81 -9.08 -1.77
N ALA A 624 20.50 -8.83 -1.73
CA ALA A 624 19.82 -8.31 -0.55
C ALA A 624 19.90 -9.28 0.64
N ASP A 625 19.73 -10.59 0.43
CA ASP A 625 19.90 -11.58 1.48
C ASP A 625 21.33 -11.60 2.03
N TRP A 626 22.33 -11.57 1.14
CA TRP A 626 23.74 -11.52 1.54
C TRP A 626 24.04 -10.26 2.36
N CYS A 627 23.62 -9.10 1.90
CA CYS A 627 23.76 -7.84 2.64
C CYS A 627 23.07 -7.93 4.00
N GLY A 628 21.85 -8.47 4.06
CA GLY A 628 21.06 -8.58 5.30
C GLY A 628 21.70 -9.44 6.37
N ARG A 629 22.45 -10.46 5.95
CA ARG A 629 23.22 -11.31 6.86
C ARG A 629 24.53 -10.67 7.35
N MET A 630 25.11 -9.76 6.56
CA MET A 630 26.49 -9.29 6.76
C MET A 630 26.59 -7.87 7.32
N MET A 631 25.68 -6.95 6.95
CA MET A 631 25.86 -5.52 7.25
C MET A 631 25.83 -5.20 8.74
N MET A 632 24.93 -5.82 9.50
CA MET A 632 24.74 -5.56 10.92
C MET A 632 25.04 -6.78 11.80
N PHE A 633 25.94 -7.66 11.34
CA PHE A 633 26.33 -8.85 12.12
C PHE A 633 26.63 -8.51 13.60
N PRO A 634 26.10 -9.26 14.59
CA PRO A 634 25.35 -10.53 14.47
C PRO A 634 23.87 -10.37 14.17
N TYR A 635 23.33 -9.16 14.17
CA TYR A 635 21.93 -8.90 13.82
C TYR A 635 21.69 -9.08 12.32
N GLN A 636 20.49 -9.52 11.97
CA GLN A 636 20.14 -9.77 10.59
C GLN A 636 19.00 -8.86 10.15
N ILE A 637 19.15 -8.27 8.96
CA ILE A 637 18.10 -7.48 8.33
C ILE A 637 17.36 -8.35 7.32
N PRO A 638 16.02 -8.40 7.33
CA PRO A 638 15.25 -9.14 6.33
C PRO A 638 15.59 -8.73 4.89
N ALA A 639 15.75 -9.71 4.00
CA ALA A 639 16.12 -9.49 2.60
C ALA A 639 15.10 -8.61 1.85
N GLY A 640 13.81 -8.70 2.24
CA GLY A 640 12.75 -7.88 1.67
C GLY A 640 12.95 -6.38 1.91
N LEU A 641 13.32 -5.99 3.11
CA LEU A 641 13.62 -4.58 3.44
C LEU A 641 14.83 -4.09 2.68
N LEU A 642 15.90 -4.89 2.63
CA LEU A 642 17.11 -4.52 1.90
C LEU A 642 16.90 -4.46 0.39
N SER A 643 16.08 -5.32 -0.18
CA SER A 643 15.74 -5.22 -1.60
C SER A 643 15.09 -3.87 -1.92
N THR A 644 14.27 -3.35 -1.01
CA THR A 644 13.66 -2.03 -1.13
C THR A 644 14.70 -0.92 -0.97
N PHE A 645 15.61 -1.00 0.02
CA PHE A 645 16.66 0.00 0.24
C PHE A 645 17.64 0.10 -0.92
N ILE A 646 17.95 -1.01 -1.58
CA ILE A 646 18.82 -1.03 -2.76
C ILE A 646 18.07 -0.57 -4.00
N GLY A 647 16.88 -1.10 -4.17
CA GLY A 647 16.11 -0.95 -5.40
C GLY A 647 15.45 0.41 -5.54
N ALA A 648 14.88 0.98 -4.47
CA ALA A 648 14.13 2.23 -4.57
C ALA A 648 14.99 3.43 -5.00
N PRO A 649 16.19 3.67 -4.45
CA PRO A 649 17.07 4.74 -4.93
C PRO A 649 17.47 4.56 -6.39
N TYR A 650 17.76 3.33 -6.80
CA TYR A 650 18.09 3.05 -8.20
C TYR A 650 16.90 3.32 -9.12
N PHE A 651 15.70 2.93 -8.73
CA PHE A 651 14.49 3.20 -9.49
C PHE A 651 14.20 4.70 -9.60
N ILE A 652 14.37 5.46 -8.52
CA ILE A 652 14.27 6.93 -8.52
C ILE A 652 15.29 7.56 -9.47
N TYR A 653 16.54 7.08 -9.45
CA TYR A 653 17.57 7.51 -10.40
C TYR A 653 17.15 7.28 -11.84
N LEU A 654 16.61 6.11 -12.15
CA LEU A 654 16.13 5.78 -13.49
C LEU A 654 14.94 6.65 -13.92
N LEU A 655 13.97 6.90 -13.04
CA LEU A 655 12.86 7.82 -13.31
C LEU A 655 13.37 9.23 -13.64
N ARG A 656 14.36 9.73 -12.89
CA ARG A 656 14.97 11.04 -13.12
C ARG A 656 15.74 11.08 -14.45
N LYS A 657 16.45 10.01 -14.81
CA LYS A 657 17.16 9.90 -16.10
C LYS A 657 16.21 9.92 -17.29
N GLN A 658 15.05 9.27 -17.19
CA GLN A 658 13.99 9.35 -18.20
C GLN A 658 13.30 10.72 -18.25
N SER A 659 13.41 11.51 -17.19
CA SER A 659 12.80 12.84 -17.13
C SER A 659 13.65 13.94 -17.81
N ARG A 660 14.92 13.67 -18.06
CA ARG A 660 15.83 14.50 -18.87
C ARG A 660 15.79 14.07 -20.34
#